data_e24dcc161808c783ac7d5049aabd7be7
#
_entry.id   e24dcc161808c783ac7d5049aabd7be7
#
_cell.length_a   1.000
_cell.length_b   1.000
_cell.length_c   1.000
_cell.angle_alpha   90.00
_cell.angle_beta   90.00
_cell.angle_gamma   90.00
#
_symmetry.space_group_name_H-M   'P 1'
#
loop_
_entity.id
_entity.type
_entity.pdbx_description
1 polymer ?
#
loop_
_entity_poly.entity_id
_entity_poly.type
_entity_poly.pdbx_seq_one_letter_code
_entity_poly.pdbx_strand_id
1 'polypeptide(L)'
;ATLTAISYWHLSVSRAGYPNVLIPPVECLAAYYLLTGYRAGSRWRMALGGAFIGLVLWTYLAARLWPVTVALWALYTLIIEPRHTLSRWQGWVLAVLACLAVFAPLGAHFYLHPEDFLERAGQVLVFTQTPPAQIPALLGRNLLATLGGLVVQGDPRTTFNLPGRPTFMLWMAPFLFWGLARALRHWRRTELVLLPIWLLGMCLPAILTDDAMPQSQRMSGIMPAVFALVALGLDEAWRLLERCQPALKRWLPTGLVALLLIFDGAVAARDYFGVWARRSDVYIDEHGPYELVASRAVQELEAGRVPVVIAQHYKHPTSAYLLPRSLDAVWSVGDKTLPLPNRGGAEVIYLWPYNDSPLRQELRDRLFAMAQEEEPLHSPWGDEMVRVFRLAPDVLAAEAELSAHAAFGNELAVLDWSLDRTMPRTKPLRLLLHWRALAHPDAGRVLSLHIYDEQGLRWMEKTSLGYIPEQWQPGDTVYQLYELELPRGIPAGRYQARLLMSREGGLGAFPVVVAGEMTGSYVDLGWFTLTPEGGSIEAPHEASYEEMLPGVLRLIEHKAPPVSAHQGDTITTELLWQALATPEGDVDITLALLDANGRETWAQSYPLTPGYPTSQWQPQEVVQGRYALSLRDAPAGPYQLVLHVGAATRPLGEILIDAVERSFEEPPMDAAVDVLFGSEILLLGYSLPAAPYRAGDVLPLTLHWQAQVQPASDHKVFVHLVDATGAIVAQRDAAPVDWTRPTSGWLADEVVSDPQYLTLPSHLPAGEYQLLVGLYDAETLQRLSSAAGDDGRLALATVQVE
;
A
#
# COMPACT_ATOMS: atom_id res chain seq x y z
N ALA A 1 35.20 20.74 15.51
CA ALA A 1 34.26 21.75 14.98
C ALA A 1 34.63 22.19 13.57
N THR A 2 35.83 22.77 13.35
CA THR A 2 36.22 23.26 12.02
C THR A 2 36.16 22.14 10.97
N LEU A 3 36.78 20.99 11.24
CA LEU A 3 36.77 19.84 10.34
C LEU A 3 35.36 19.38 9.99
N THR A 4 34.47 19.34 10.97
CA THR A 4 33.06 18.98 10.73
C THR A 4 32.37 20.00 9.84
N ALA A 5 32.54 21.29 10.13
CA ALA A 5 31.92 22.40 9.40
C ALA A 5 32.30 22.46 7.91
N ILE A 6 33.53 22.09 7.56
CA ILE A 6 34.05 22.09 6.16
C ILE A 6 33.84 20.75 5.44
N SER A 7 33.38 19.72 6.16
CA SER A 7 33.23 18.38 5.61
C SER A 7 32.12 18.30 4.57
N TYR A 8 32.39 17.66 3.45
CA TYR A 8 31.39 17.34 2.43
C TYR A 8 30.17 16.60 3.03
N TRP A 9 30.40 15.57 3.84
CA TRP A 9 29.33 14.75 4.44
C TRP A 9 28.41 15.58 5.35
N HIS A 10 29.00 16.43 6.21
CA HIS A 10 28.20 17.32 7.06
C HIS A 10 27.40 18.34 6.23
N LEU A 11 28.00 18.93 5.18
CA LEU A 11 27.31 19.84 4.27
C LEU A 11 26.12 19.16 3.59
N SER A 12 26.31 17.97 3.04
CA SER A 12 25.29 17.19 2.36
C SER A 12 24.11 16.86 3.31
N VAL A 13 24.38 16.28 4.48
CA VAL A 13 23.34 15.89 5.45
C VAL A 13 22.63 17.10 6.04
N SER A 14 23.35 18.20 6.34
CA SER A 14 22.74 19.38 6.97
C SER A 14 21.85 20.19 6.03
N ARG A 15 22.07 20.10 4.72
CA ARG A 15 21.28 20.83 3.71
C ARG A 15 20.11 20.02 3.15
N ALA A 16 20.13 18.70 3.27
CA ALA A 16 19.09 17.83 2.78
C ALA A 16 17.76 17.94 3.56
N GLY A 17 17.79 18.54 4.78
CA GLY A 17 16.57 18.76 5.57
C GLY A 17 15.92 17.50 6.16
N TYR A 18 16.58 16.37 6.11
CA TYR A 18 16.07 15.12 6.67
C TYR A 18 16.20 15.05 8.20
N PRO A 19 15.29 14.33 8.91
CA PRO A 19 15.31 14.25 10.38
C PRO A 19 16.63 13.73 10.99
N ASN A 20 17.40 12.93 10.25
CA ASN A 20 18.69 12.40 10.68
C ASN A 20 19.75 13.48 10.92
N VAL A 21 19.59 14.71 10.41
CA VAL A 21 20.49 15.85 10.68
C VAL A 21 20.51 16.21 12.17
N LEU A 22 19.43 15.92 12.90
CA LEU A 22 19.32 16.21 14.34
C LEU A 22 20.06 15.19 15.21
N ILE A 23 20.44 14.02 14.68
CA ILE A 23 21.13 12.99 15.46
C ILE A 23 22.48 13.50 16.01
N PRO A 24 23.45 13.93 15.17
CA PRO A 24 24.78 14.32 15.65
C PRO A 24 24.79 15.43 16.72
N PRO A 25 24.05 16.55 16.59
CA PRO A 25 24.07 17.60 17.61
C PRO A 25 23.44 17.15 18.92
N VAL A 26 22.34 16.36 18.89
CA VAL A 26 21.67 15.88 20.11
C VAL A 26 22.50 14.81 20.82
N GLU A 27 23.14 13.91 20.06
CA GLU A 27 24.13 12.95 20.60
C GLU A 27 25.33 13.65 21.25
N CYS A 28 25.87 14.72 20.61
CA CYS A 28 26.94 15.52 21.21
C CYS A 28 26.52 16.15 22.54
N LEU A 29 25.31 16.69 22.64
CA LEU A 29 24.78 17.23 23.89
C LEU A 29 24.62 16.14 24.96
N ALA A 30 24.06 14.99 24.59
CA ALA A 30 23.94 13.84 25.49
C ALA A 30 25.31 13.40 26.01
N ALA A 31 26.27 13.18 25.12
CA ALA A 31 27.63 12.78 25.47
C ALA A 31 28.34 13.85 26.35
N TYR A 32 28.21 15.13 26.01
CA TYR A 32 28.80 16.23 26.78
C TYR A 32 28.27 16.27 28.22
N TYR A 33 26.97 16.22 28.40
CA TYR A 33 26.37 16.29 29.72
C TYR A 33 26.62 15.03 30.55
N LEU A 34 26.60 13.84 29.94
CA LEU A 34 26.96 12.58 30.59
C LEU A 34 28.42 12.57 31.03
N LEU A 35 29.38 12.88 30.14
CA LEU A 35 30.81 12.89 30.45
C LEU A 35 31.16 13.90 31.55
N THR A 36 30.66 15.14 31.41
CA THR A 36 30.94 16.19 32.40
C THR A 36 30.24 15.94 33.73
N GLY A 37 29.02 15.38 33.68
CA GLY A 37 28.27 14.98 34.86
C GLY A 37 28.92 13.81 35.59
N TYR A 38 29.34 12.77 34.86
CA TYR A 38 30.04 11.60 35.40
C TYR A 38 31.36 11.98 36.08
N ARG A 39 32.19 12.81 35.45
CA ARG A 39 33.46 13.32 36.03
C ARG A 39 33.26 14.18 37.26
N ALA A 40 32.37 15.20 37.13
CA ALA A 40 32.15 16.17 38.21
C ALA A 40 31.23 15.61 39.35
N GLY A 41 30.61 14.45 39.18
CA GLY A 41 29.61 13.92 40.11
C GLY A 41 28.31 14.71 40.16
N SER A 42 28.00 15.46 39.10
CA SER A 42 26.84 16.32 39.01
C SER A 42 25.62 15.56 38.52
N ARG A 43 24.68 15.26 39.42
CA ARG A 43 23.45 14.50 39.14
C ARG A 43 22.58 15.21 38.09
N TRP A 44 22.46 16.55 38.17
CA TRP A 44 21.62 17.29 37.22
C TRP A 44 22.20 17.28 35.79
N ARG A 45 23.53 17.30 35.63
CA ARG A 45 24.15 17.15 34.31
C ARG A 45 23.89 15.75 33.74
N MET A 46 23.99 14.72 34.56
CA MET A 46 23.67 13.35 34.13
C MET A 46 22.19 13.22 33.77
N ALA A 47 21.27 13.87 34.52
CA ALA A 47 19.85 13.93 34.17
C ALA A 47 19.62 14.63 32.81
N LEU A 48 20.28 15.77 32.57
CA LEU A 48 20.22 16.44 31.25
C LEU A 48 20.79 15.54 30.14
N GLY A 49 21.88 14.84 30.39
CA GLY A 49 22.42 13.86 29.43
C GLY A 49 21.38 12.79 29.09
N GLY A 50 20.68 12.28 30.13
CA GLY A 50 19.57 11.36 29.95
C GLY A 50 18.39 11.93 29.16
N ALA A 51 18.00 13.18 29.44
CA ALA A 51 16.96 13.88 28.68
C ALA A 51 17.31 14.00 27.18
N PHE A 52 18.56 14.33 26.87
CA PHE A 52 19.02 14.36 25.47
C PHE A 52 19.08 12.95 24.85
N ILE A 53 19.35 11.88 25.61
CA ILE A 53 19.20 10.51 25.07
C ILE A 53 17.74 10.25 24.70
N GLY A 54 16.78 10.63 25.56
CA GLY A 54 15.36 10.54 25.25
C GLY A 54 14.96 11.36 24.01
N LEU A 55 15.56 12.54 23.85
CA LEU A 55 15.29 13.42 22.69
C LEU A 55 15.86 12.87 21.39
N VAL A 56 17.01 12.18 21.41
CA VAL A 56 17.57 11.50 20.21
C VAL A 56 16.56 10.52 19.62
N LEU A 57 15.78 9.82 20.44
CA LEU A 57 14.79 8.84 19.99
C LEU A 57 13.63 9.45 19.16
N TRP A 58 13.43 10.78 19.24
CA TRP A 58 12.44 11.50 18.44
C TRP A 58 12.96 11.90 17.05
N THR A 59 14.23 11.71 16.78
CA THR A 59 14.84 12.23 15.54
C THR A 59 14.69 11.29 14.36
N TYR A 60 15.23 10.09 14.43
CA TYR A 60 15.27 9.15 13.32
C TYR A 60 15.41 7.69 13.80
N LEU A 61 14.99 6.73 12.96
CA LEU A 61 15.02 5.30 13.28
C LEU A 61 16.41 4.80 13.75
N ALA A 62 17.49 5.21 13.08
CA ALA A 62 18.85 4.81 13.42
C ALA A 62 19.26 5.24 14.85
N ALA A 63 18.68 6.32 15.36
CA ALA A 63 18.95 6.86 16.69
C ALA A 63 18.48 5.94 17.84
N ARG A 64 17.62 4.96 17.56
CA ARG A 64 17.15 3.96 18.56
C ARG A 64 18.29 3.13 19.15
N LEU A 65 19.45 3.06 18.48
CA LEU A 65 20.64 2.37 18.99
C LEU A 65 21.54 3.24 19.88
N TRP A 66 21.29 4.56 19.97
CA TRP A 66 22.06 5.43 20.84
C TRP A 66 21.96 5.07 22.34
N PRO A 67 20.78 4.79 22.94
CA PRO A 67 20.70 4.32 24.31
C PRO A 67 21.52 3.05 24.57
N VAL A 68 21.53 2.10 23.63
CA VAL A 68 22.33 0.88 23.70
C VAL A 68 23.82 1.21 23.70
N THR A 69 24.25 2.12 22.82
CA THR A 69 25.64 2.62 22.76
C THR A 69 26.07 3.24 24.09
N VAL A 70 25.23 4.07 24.70
CA VAL A 70 25.48 4.66 26.02
C VAL A 70 25.50 3.61 27.13
N ALA A 71 24.59 2.62 27.06
CA ALA A 71 24.58 1.52 28.03
C ALA A 71 25.86 0.67 27.96
N LEU A 72 26.39 0.40 26.77
CA LEU A 72 27.68 -0.27 26.59
C LEU A 72 28.82 0.54 27.18
N TRP A 73 28.82 1.85 26.97
CA TRP A 73 29.82 2.72 27.62
C TRP A 73 29.67 2.76 29.16
N ALA A 74 28.44 2.81 29.69
CA ALA A 74 28.18 2.74 31.12
C ALA A 74 28.67 1.40 31.71
N LEU A 75 28.40 0.29 31.03
CA LEU A 75 28.91 -1.03 31.41
C LEU A 75 30.44 -1.06 31.39
N TYR A 76 31.05 -0.49 30.37
CA TYR A 76 32.50 -0.36 30.27
C TYR A 76 33.08 0.42 31.46
N THR A 77 32.50 1.58 31.84
CA THR A 77 32.93 2.37 33.00
C THR A 77 32.76 1.62 34.30
N LEU A 78 31.72 0.79 34.43
CA LEU A 78 31.50 -0.07 35.59
C LEU A 78 32.59 -1.13 35.72
N ILE A 79 33.09 -1.68 34.61
CA ILE A 79 34.15 -2.70 34.62
C ILE A 79 35.53 -2.05 34.95
N ILE A 80 35.82 -0.89 34.34
CA ILE A 80 37.16 -0.27 34.45
C ILE A 80 37.33 0.57 35.72
N GLU A 81 36.26 1.29 36.11
CA GLU A 81 36.27 2.21 37.26
C GLU A 81 35.10 1.90 38.24
N PRO A 82 34.96 0.65 38.77
CA PRO A 82 33.75 0.23 39.49
C PRO A 82 33.42 1.11 40.70
N ARG A 83 34.42 1.50 41.49
CA ARG A 83 34.19 2.36 42.65
C ARG A 83 33.69 3.74 42.26
N HIS A 84 34.26 4.33 41.20
CA HIS A 84 33.83 5.63 40.71
C HIS A 84 32.43 5.58 40.12
N THR A 85 32.14 4.60 39.29
CA THR A 85 30.83 4.40 38.65
C THR A 85 29.73 4.13 39.69
N LEU A 86 29.96 3.23 40.63
CA LEU A 86 29.01 2.94 41.69
C LEU A 86 28.78 4.15 42.61
N SER A 87 29.78 4.98 42.87
CA SER A 87 29.56 6.22 43.65
C SER A 87 28.66 7.24 42.93
N ARG A 88 28.41 7.09 41.61
CA ARG A 88 27.57 7.93 40.78
C ARG A 88 26.22 7.30 40.41
N TRP A 89 25.84 6.17 41.07
CA TRP A 89 24.62 5.42 40.72
C TRP A 89 23.35 6.29 40.70
N GLN A 90 23.21 7.28 41.58
CA GLN A 90 22.07 8.18 41.58
C GLN A 90 22.01 9.07 40.33
N GLY A 91 23.18 9.48 39.79
CA GLY A 91 23.27 10.18 38.53
C GLY A 91 22.82 9.34 37.35
N TRP A 92 23.21 8.06 37.32
CA TRP A 92 22.77 7.10 36.29
C TRP A 92 21.28 6.83 36.38
N VAL A 93 20.71 6.64 37.56
CA VAL A 93 19.27 6.49 37.76
C VAL A 93 18.51 7.70 37.26
N LEU A 94 18.97 8.92 37.61
CA LEU A 94 18.35 10.15 37.14
C LEU A 94 18.47 10.34 35.61
N ALA A 95 19.57 9.89 35.01
CA ALA A 95 19.72 9.91 33.55
C ALA A 95 18.70 8.97 32.87
N VAL A 96 18.52 7.75 33.40
CA VAL A 96 17.50 6.81 32.90
C VAL A 96 16.10 7.36 33.08
N LEU A 97 15.76 7.89 34.27
CA LEU A 97 14.43 8.46 34.50
C LEU A 97 14.14 9.67 33.60
N ALA A 98 15.13 10.56 33.38
CA ALA A 98 14.98 11.68 32.49
C ALA A 98 14.84 11.24 31.00
N CYS A 99 15.58 10.22 30.60
CA CYS A 99 15.44 9.60 29.29
C CYS A 99 14.01 9.06 29.09
N LEU A 100 13.53 8.26 30.05
CA LEU A 100 12.19 7.69 30.00
C LEU A 100 11.11 8.77 30.04
N ALA A 101 11.27 9.83 30.84
CA ALA A 101 10.30 10.94 30.90
C ALA A 101 10.18 11.68 29.56
N VAL A 102 11.30 11.92 28.87
CA VAL A 102 11.29 12.56 27.53
C VAL A 102 10.77 11.62 26.46
N PHE A 103 11.06 10.33 26.55
CA PHE A 103 10.60 9.31 25.61
C PHE A 103 9.14 8.91 25.84
N ALA A 104 8.58 9.09 27.04
CA ALA A 104 7.28 8.56 27.44
C ALA A 104 6.13 8.85 26.48
N PRO A 105 5.95 10.08 25.90
CA PRO A 105 4.87 10.31 24.97
C PRO A 105 4.99 9.48 23.69
N LEU A 106 6.20 9.37 23.13
CA LEU A 106 6.47 8.54 21.95
C LEU A 106 6.35 7.05 22.28
N GLY A 107 6.83 6.65 23.47
CA GLY A 107 6.70 5.28 23.96
C GLY A 107 5.24 4.86 24.18
N ALA A 108 4.40 5.76 24.68
CA ALA A 108 2.96 5.53 24.81
C ALA A 108 2.29 5.35 23.44
N HIS A 109 2.66 6.16 22.44
CA HIS A 109 2.17 5.98 21.07
C HIS A 109 2.54 4.60 20.53
N PHE A 110 3.80 4.18 20.63
CA PHE A 110 4.24 2.86 20.16
C PHE A 110 3.64 1.69 20.96
N TYR A 111 3.23 1.91 22.20
CA TYR A 111 2.51 0.91 22.98
C TYR A 111 1.06 0.73 22.47
N LEU A 112 0.40 1.81 22.07
CA LEU A 112 -0.95 1.81 21.54
C LEU A 112 -0.98 1.41 20.04
N HIS A 113 0.08 1.69 19.30
CA HIS A 113 0.25 1.42 17.86
C HIS A 113 1.58 0.68 17.61
N PRO A 114 1.68 -0.61 17.98
CA PRO A 114 2.93 -1.38 17.86
C PRO A 114 3.37 -1.58 16.39
N GLU A 115 2.44 -1.53 15.45
CA GLU A 115 2.69 -1.53 14.02
C GLU A 115 3.60 -0.38 13.60
N ASP A 116 3.40 0.84 14.06
CA ASP A 116 4.22 2.02 13.72
C ASP A 116 5.68 1.88 14.18
N PHE A 117 5.90 1.11 15.26
CA PHE A 117 7.27 0.85 15.73
C PHE A 117 7.99 -0.18 14.86
N LEU A 118 7.28 -1.22 14.42
CA LEU A 118 7.86 -2.39 13.74
C LEU A 118 7.80 -2.27 12.22
N GLU A 119 6.80 -1.60 11.64
CA GLU A 119 6.56 -1.55 10.20
C GLU A 119 7.82 -1.12 9.42
N ARG A 120 8.36 0.05 9.72
CA ARG A 120 9.54 0.54 9.00
C ARG A 120 10.81 -0.27 9.29
N ALA A 121 10.95 -0.77 10.51
CA ALA A 121 12.05 -1.66 10.86
C ALA A 121 11.93 -2.99 10.10
N GLY A 122 10.73 -3.57 10.05
CA GLY A 122 10.44 -4.80 9.30
C GLY A 122 10.72 -4.69 7.80
N GLN A 123 10.49 -3.52 7.22
CA GLN A 123 10.74 -3.27 5.77
C GLN A 123 12.23 -3.21 5.41
N VAL A 124 13.13 -2.99 6.35
CA VAL A 124 14.55 -2.71 6.06
C VAL A 124 15.54 -3.61 6.79
N LEU A 125 15.11 -4.36 7.80
CA LEU A 125 16.00 -5.23 8.57
C LEU A 125 16.40 -6.48 7.78
N VAL A 126 17.68 -6.80 7.82
CA VAL A 126 18.25 -8.02 7.22
C VAL A 126 17.50 -9.29 7.65
N PHE A 127 17.06 -9.35 8.92
CA PHE A 127 16.40 -10.53 9.47
C PHE A 127 14.99 -10.80 8.93
N THR A 128 14.34 -9.80 8.34
CA THR A 128 12.99 -9.91 7.78
C THR A 128 12.98 -10.04 6.26
N GLN A 129 14.04 -9.56 5.59
CA GLN A 129 14.10 -9.47 4.12
C GLN A 129 15.01 -10.54 3.49
N THR A 130 15.92 -11.14 4.28
CA THR A 130 16.97 -12.03 3.76
C THR A 130 16.81 -13.45 4.31
N PRO A 131 16.96 -14.50 3.48
CA PRO A 131 16.97 -15.88 3.95
C PRO A 131 18.05 -16.13 5.01
N PRO A 132 17.75 -16.88 6.10
CA PRO A 132 18.65 -17.07 7.24
C PRO A 132 20.08 -17.50 6.88
N ALA A 133 20.23 -18.34 5.86
CA ALA A 133 21.54 -18.83 5.39
C ALA A 133 22.44 -17.72 4.82
N GLN A 134 21.89 -16.62 4.32
CA GLN A 134 22.63 -15.51 3.70
C GLN A 134 22.95 -14.39 4.68
N ILE A 135 22.28 -14.33 5.85
CA ILE A 135 22.43 -13.25 6.82
C ILE A 135 23.89 -13.04 7.28
N PRO A 136 24.68 -14.05 7.64
CA PRO A 136 26.05 -13.82 8.09
C PRO A 136 26.95 -13.19 7.02
N ALA A 137 26.82 -13.63 5.77
CA ALA A 137 27.58 -13.08 4.66
C ALA A 137 27.19 -11.62 4.37
N LEU A 138 25.88 -11.32 4.43
CA LEU A 138 25.34 -9.97 4.24
C LEU A 138 25.81 -9.00 5.33
N LEU A 139 25.73 -9.40 6.60
CA LEU A 139 26.23 -8.61 7.73
C LEU A 139 27.73 -8.33 7.62
N GLY A 140 28.53 -9.32 7.21
CA GLY A 140 29.97 -9.16 6.95
C GLY A 140 30.24 -8.17 5.83
N ARG A 141 29.53 -8.28 4.72
CA ARG A 141 29.60 -7.34 3.58
C ARG A 141 29.22 -5.92 4.03
N ASN A 142 28.11 -5.75 4.75
CA ASN A 142 27.65 -4.46 5.21
C ASN A 142 28.62 -3.80 6.22
N LEU A 143 29.22 -4.59 7.12
CA LEU A 143 30.28 -4.09 8.02
C LEU A 143 31.49 -3.57 7.24
N LEU A 144 31.99 -4.35 6.29
CA LEU A 144 33.14 -3.95 5.47
C LEU A 144 32.82 -2.73 4.60
N ALA A 145 31.62 -2.67 4.01
CA ALA A 145 31.17 -1.51 3.22
C ALA A 145 31.02 -0.27 4.10
N THR A 146 30.42 -0.38 5.30
CA THR A 146 30.24 0.74 6.24
C THR A 146 31.60 1.31 6.68
N LEU A 147 32.53 0.46 7.09
CA LEU A 147 33.88 0.90 7.50
C LEU A 147 34.69 1.40 6.30
N GLY A 148 34.58 0.72 5.17
CA GLY A 148 35.21 1.12 3.90
C GLY A 148 34.68 2.47 3.40
N GLY A 149 33.43 2.78 3.65
CA GLY A 149 32.76 4.04 3.34
C GLY A 149 33.45 5.26 3.94
N LEU A 150 34.14 5.07 5.03
CA LEU A 150 34.87 6.16 5.68
C LEU A 150 36.09 6.62 4.87
N VAL A 151 36.84 5.71 4.19
CA VAL A 151 38.15 6.03 3.61
C VAL A 151 38.39 5.44 2.22
N VAL A 152 37.57 4.51 1.73
CA VAL A 152 37.81 3.80 0.46
C VAL A 152 36.76 4.16 -0.57
N GLN A 153 35.49 3.78 -0.35
CA GLN A 153 34.39 3.96 -1.28
C GLN A 153 33.11 4.32 -0.50
N GLY A 154 32.66 5.56 -0.64
CA GLY A 154 31.48 6.08 0.04
C GLY A 154 30.17 5.67 -0.62
N ASP A 155 29.09 6.31 -0.14
CA ASP A 155 27.71 6.07 -0.59
C ASP A 155 27.60 6.21 -2.12
N PRO A 156 27.08 5.20 -2.82
CA PRO A 156 26.90 5.27 -4.27
C PRO A 156 25.72 6.13 -4.70
N ARG A 157 24.81 6.48 -3.78
CA ARG A 157 23.58 7.22 -4.08
C ARG A 157 23.87 8.71 -4.23
N THR A 158 23.22 9.30 -5.22
CA THR A 158 23.31 10.74 -5.56
C THR A 158 22.70 11.64 -4.51
N THR A 159 21.62 11.23 -3.85
CA THR A 159 20.84 12.02 -2.87
C THR A 159 21.72 12.57 -1.71
N PHE A 160 22.69 11.79 -1.22
CA PHE A 160 23.47 12.14 -0.03
C PHE A 160 24.96 12.26 -0.28
N ASN A 161 25.43 11.90 -1.46
CA ASN A 161 26.85 11.85 -1.76
C ASN A 161 27.15 12.10 -3.24
N LEU A 162 28.32 12.60 -3.52
CA LEU A 162 28.91 12.41 -4.84
C LEU A 162 29.24 10.92 -4.96
N PRO A 163 28.61 10.16 -5.89
CA PRO A 163 28.64 8.71 -5.90
C PRO A 163 30.03 8.11 -5.70
N GLY A 164 30.16 7.28 -4.66
CA GLY A 164 31.40 6.62 -4.32
C GLY A 164 32.47 7.48 -3.60
N ARG A 165 32.22 8.77 -3.37
CA ARG A 165 33.15 9.63 -2.64
C ARG A 165 33.25 9.20 -1.18
N PRO A 166 34.45 8.85 -0.65
CA PRO A 166 34.60 8.46 0.74
C PRO A 166 34.36 9.65 1.68
N THR A 167 33.98 9.34 2.94
CA THR A 167 33.77 10.37 3.97
C THR A 167 35.04 11.19 4.20
N PHE A 168 36.18 10.54 4.35
CA PHE A 168 37.48 11.16 4.49
C PHE A 168 38.33 10.80 3.29
N MET A 169 38.91 11.82 2.68
CA MET A 169 39.86 11.62 1.60
C MET A 169 41.13 10.92 2.11
N LEU A 170 41.89 10.29 1.23
CA LEU A 170 43.04 9.46 1.57
C LEU A 170 44.08 10.19 2.47
N TRP A 171 44.21 11.51 2.32
CA TRP A 171 45.15 12.31 3.16
C TRP A 171 44.65 12.50 4.60
N MET A 172 43.38 12.34 4.88
CA MET A 172 42.77 12.41 6.21
C MET A 172 42.72 11.04 6.92
N ALA A 173 42.72 9.94 6.17
CA ALA A 173 42.65 8.58 6.68
C ALA A 173 43.72 8.24 7.74
N PRO A 174 45.04 8.64 7.59
CA PRO A 174 46.03 8.36 8.60
C PRO A 174 45.68 8.94 9.98
N PHE A 175 45.07 10.11 10.03
CA PHE A 175 44.68 10.75 11.30
C PHE A 175 43.49 10.03 11.96
N LEU A 176 42.57 9.49 11.18
CA LEU A 176 41.50 8.65 11.70
C LEU A 176 42.07 7.41 12.42
N PHE A 177 42.95 6.67 11.73
CA PHE A 177 43.54 5.45 12.29
C PHE A 177 44.48 5.77 13.47
N TRP A 178 45.20 6.87 13.43
CA TRP A 178 46.07 7.29 14.53
C TRP A 178 45.26 7.69 15.76
N GLY A 179 44.16 8.43 15.58
CA GLY A 179 43.26 8.79 16.66
C GLY A 179 42.56 7.55 17.29
N LEU A 180 42.14 6.60 16.45
CA LEU A 180 41.60 5.32 16.92
C LEU A 180 42.67 4.53 17.71
N ALA A 181 43.86 4.40 17.19
CA ALA A 181 44.97 3.75 17.87
C ALA A 181 45.29 4.41 19.22
N ARG A 182 45.25 5.75 19.30
CA ARG A 182 45.40 6.50 20.58
C ARG A 182 44.27 6.20 21.55
N ALA A 183 43.02 6.20 21.09
CA ALA A 183 41.86 5.89 21.94
C ALA A 183 41.99 4.47 22.52
N LEU A 184 42.34 3.48 21.70
CA LEU A 184 42.56 2.10 22.09
C LEU A 184 43.78 1.89 23.01
N ARG A 185 44.90 2.59 22.72
CA ARG A 185 46.09 2.53 23.56
C ARG A 185 45.81 3.02 24.97
N HIS A 186 44.97 4.03 25.13
CA HIS A 186 44.56 4.59 26.41
C HIS A 186 43.22 4.02 26.88
N TRP A 187 42.98 2.72 26.67
CA TRP A 187 41.77 2.03 26.95
C TRP A 187 41.22 2.23 28.40
N ARG A 188 42.08 2.50 29.35
CA ARG A 188 41.66 2.81 30.75
C ARG A 188 41.09 4.22 30.92
N ARG A 189 41.16 5.09 29.91
CA ARG A 189 40.52 6.43 29.93
C ARG A 189 39.13 6.29 29.34
N THR A 190 38.15 6.23 30.23
CA THR A 190 36.74 5.95 29.87
C THR A 190 36.17 6.95 28.88
N GLU A 191 36.65 8.21 28.88
CA GLU A 191 36.26 9.24 27.95
C GLU A 191 36.78 9.02 26.50
N LEU A 192 37.96 8.43 26.36
CA LEU A 192 38.50 8.16 25.02
C LEU A 192 37.88 6.92 24.40
N VAL A 193 37.54 5.93 25.24
CA VAL A 193 36.92 4.69 24.79
C VAL A 193 35.46 4.88 24.38
N LEU A 194 34.81 5.96 24.84
CA LEU A 194 33.48 6.32 24.34
C LEU A 194 33.48 6.45 22.80
N LEU A 195 34.55 7.00 22.20
CA LEU A 195 34.59 7.22 20.74
C LEU A 195 34.55 5.93 19.91
N PRO A 196 35.40 4.89 20.17
CA PRO A 196 35.26 3.62 19.46
C PRO A 196 33.95 2.86 19.81
N ILE A 197 33.43 2.96 21.03
CA ILE A 197 32.12 2.40 21.38
C ILE A 197 31.02 3.09 20.59
N TRP A 198 31.06 4.43 20.50
CA TRP A 198 30.12 5.24 19.72
C TRP A 198 30.18 4.86 18.23
N LEU A 199 31.39 4.82 17.67
CA LEU A 199 31.59 4.42 16.27
C LEU A 199 30.95 3.06 15.99
N LEU A 200 31.28 2.03 16.80
CA LEU A 200 30.76 0.68 16.59
C LEU A 200 29.24 0.57 16.83
N GLY A 201 28.73 1.19 17.91
CA GLY A 201 27.31 1.16 18.24
C GLY A 201 26.44 1.85 17.19
N MET A 202 26.89 2.97 16.67
CA MET A 202 26.14 3.72 15.64
C MET A 202 26.45 3.30 14.19
N CYS A 203 27.38 2.33 13.98
CA CYS A 203 27.46 1.60 12.71
C CYS A 203 26.36 0.53 12.57
N LEU A 204 25.81 0.02 13.68
CA LEU A 204 24.82 -1.06 13.66
C LEU A 204 23.59 -0.74 12.81
N PRO A 205 23.01 0.48 12.81
CA PRO A 205 21.86 0.77 11.95
C PRO A 205 22.12 0.54 10.46
N ALA A 206 23.34 0.83 10.00
CA ALA A 206 23.73 0.56 8.63
C ALA A 206 24.00 -0.93 8.40
N ILE A 207 24.67 -1.62 9.33
CA ILE A 207 25.03 -3.04 9.19
C ILE A 207 23.80 -3.94 9.16
N LEU A 208 22.77 -3.62 9.98
CA LEU A 208 21.58 -4.44 10.18
C LEU A 208 20.50 -4.26 9.11
N THR A 209 20.77 -3.52 8.03
CA THR A 209 19.78 -3.26 6.99
C THR A 209 20.14 -3.89 5.66
N ASP A 210 19.11 -4.37 4.93
CA ASP A 210 19.23 -4.88 3.57
C ASP A 210 18.93 -3.74 2.58
N ASP A 211 19.98 -2.98 2.23
CA ASP A 211 19.90 -1.83 1.33
C ASP A 211 21.28 -1.57 0.71
N ALA A 212 21.34 -0.65 -0.26
CA ALA A 212 22.60 -0.25 -0.88
C ALA A 212 23.59 0.30 0.16
N MET A 213 24.79 -0.27 0.21
CA MET A 213 25.82 0.05 1.21
C MET A 213 27.11 0.54 0.56
N PRO A 214 27.84 1.48 1.19
CA PRO A 214 27.57 2.17 2.45
C PRO A 214 26.45 3.21 2.33
N GLN A 215 25.77 3.56 3.43
CA GLN A 215 24.63 4.46 3.43
C GLN A 215 24.86 5.67 4.35
N SER A 216 25.20 6.83 3.77
CA SER A 216 25.58 8.06 4.47
C SER A 216 24.52 8.55 5.46
N GLN A 217 23.24 8.37 5.15
CA GLN A 217 22.11 8.78 5.98
C GLN A 217 22.05 7.97 7.29
N ARG A 218 22.17 6.62 7.22
CA ARG A 218 22.12 5.74 8.39
C ARG A 218 23.39 5.80 9.22
N MET A 219 24.49 6.23 8.60
CA MET A 219 25.78 6.45 9.27
C MET A 219 25.86 7.81 9.99
N SER A 220 24.86 8.70 9.87
CA SER A 220 24.94 10.06 10.46
C SER A 220 25.25 10.07 11.97
N GLY A 221 24.79 9.06 12.72
CA GLY A 221 25.09 8.92 14.15
C GLY A 221 26.57 8.64 14.49
N ILE A 222 27.40 8.16 13.55
CA ILE A 222 28.85 8.02 13.81
C ILE A 222 29.62 9.32 13.62
N MET A 223 29.02 10.33 13.02
CA MET A 223 29.68 11.58 12.64
C MET A 223 30.49 12.22 13.79
N PRO A 224 29.93 12.45 14.99
CA PRO A 224 30.70 13.04 16.09
C PRO A 224 31.92 12.21 16.50
N ALA A 225 31.78 10.89 16.54
CA ALA A 225 32.86 10.00 16.95
C ALA A 225 34.01 10.00 15.95
N VAL A 226 33.73 9.87 14.63
CA VAL A 226 34.78 9.81 13.61
C VAL A 226 35.51 11.13 13.48
N PHE A 227 34.84 12.29 13.53
CA PHE A 227 35.49 13.59 13.51
C PHE A 227 36.34 13.86 14.77
N ALA A 228 35.88 13.39 15.94
CA ALA A 228 36.66 13.44 17.17
C ALA A 228 37.91 12.55 17.09
N LEU A 229 37.83 11.37 16.50
CA LEU A 229 38.96 10.49 16.27
C LEU A 229 40.01 11.14 15.33
N VAL A 230 39.57 11.72 14.22
CA VAL A 230 40.46 12.47 13.30
C VAL A 230 41.13 13.62 14.05
N ALA A 231 40.39 14.37 14.86
CA ALA A 231 40.96 15.47 15.67
C ALA A 231 42.00 14.98 16.69
N LEU A 232 41.80 13.82 17.30
CA LEU A 232 42.79 13.18 18.17
C LEU A 232 44.09 12.79 17.43
N GLY A 233 43.93 12.28 16.20
CA GLY A 233 45.08 11.94 15.35
C GLY A 233 45.88 13.19 14.92
N LEU A 234 45.17 14.27 14.58
CA LEU A 234 45.79 15.57 14.29
C LEU A 234 46.53 16.14 15.52
N ASP A 235 45.96 16.04 16.73
CA ASP A 235 46.63 16.44 17.98
C ASP A 235 47.92 15.63 18.24
N GLU A 236 47.92 14.34 17.93
CA GLU A 236 49.16 13.53 18.04
C GLU A 236 50.21 13.94 17.01
N ALA A 237 49.78 14.18 15.76
CA ALA A 237 50.70 14.67 14.74
C ALA A 237 51.26 16.04 15.11
N TRP A 238 50.44 16.93 15.65
CA TRP A 238 50.87 18.23 16.17
C TRP A 238 51.92 18.08 17.23
N ARG A 239 51.70 17.27 18.27
CA ARG A 239 52.65 17.02 19.36
C ARG A 239 53.97 16.40 18.88
N LEU A 240 53.89 15.53 17.86
CA LEU A 240 55.07 14.93 17.27
C LEU A 240 55.91 16.02 16.55
N LEU A 241 55.31 16.90 15.78
CA LEU A 241 55.98 18.01 15.10
C LEU A 241 56.61 18.98 16.10
N GLU A 242 55.92 19.28 17.20
CA GLU A 242 56.48 20.14 18.28
C GLU A 242 57.75 19.57 18.90
N ARG A 243 57.82 18.23 19.05
CA ARG A 243 59.00 17.52 19.59
C ARG A 243 60.12 17.43 18.62
N CYS A 244 59.88 17.27 17.32
CA CYS A 244 60.89 17.09 16.28
C CYS A 244 61.51 18.45 15.86
N GLN A 245 60.76 19.56 15.95
CA GLN A 245 61.21 20.88 15.50
C GLN A 245 60.99 21.96 16.57
N PRO A 246 61.80 21.96 17.64
CA PRO A 246 61.61 22.88 18.75
C PRO A 246 61.78 24.39 18.38
N ALA A 247 62.54 24.71 17.36
CA ALA A 247 62.72 26.08 16.87
C ALA A 247 61.46 26.69 16.21
N LEU A 248 60.58 25.83 15.66
CA LEU A 248 59.36 26.21 14.94
C LEU A 248 58.08 25.81 15.70
N LYS A 249 58.18 25.60 17.00
CA LYS A 249 57.18 24.98 17.91
C LYS A 249 55.72 25.40 17.72
N ARG A 250 55.43 26.61 17.32
CA ARG A 250 54.07 27.12 17.20
C ARG A 250 53.58 27.24 15.75
N TRP A 251 54.47 27.74 14.91
CA TRP A 251 54.08 28.15 13.57
C TRP A 251 53.97 27.00 12.59
N LEU A 252 54.90 26.03 12.64
CA LEU A 252 54.92 24.91 11.71
C LEU A 252 53.73 23.97 11.86
N PRO A 253 53.37 23.43 13.06
CA PRO A 253 52.21 22.59 13.20
C PRO A 253 50.92 23.34 12.89
N THR A 254 50.79 24.60 13.35
CA THR A 254 49.60 25.44 13.06
C THR A 254 49.44 25.67 11.55
N GLY A 255 50.52 26.02 10.87
CA GLY A 255 50.52 26.26 9.41
C GLY A 255 50.15 24.97 8.63
N LEU A 256 50.72 23.82 9.01
CA LEU A 256 50.42 22.56 8.36
C LEU A 256 48.98 22.08 8.58
N VAL A 257 48.48 22.16 9.80
CA VAL A 257 47.08 21.80 10.09
C VAL A 257 46.13 22.78 9.40
N ALA A 258 46.39 24.08 9.43
CA ALA A 258 45.60 25.08 8.73
C ALA A 258 45.56 24.82 7.22
N LEU A 259 46.74 24.55 6.62
CA LEU A 259 46.84 24.25 5.20
C LEU A 259 46.06 22.97 4.83
N LEU A 260 46.16 21.92 5.65
CA LEU A 260 45.42 20.67 5.47
C LEU A 260 43.91 20.92 5.51
N LEU A 261 43.43 21.68 6.50
CA LEU A 261 42.01 22.01 6.63
C LEU A 261 41.49 22.87 5.48
N ILE A 262 42.27 23.87 5.04
CA ILE A 262 41.93 24.71 3.89
C ILE A 262 41.89 23.88 2.62
N PHE A 263 42.85 22.98 2.42
CA PHE A 263 42.87 22.08 1.26
C PHE A 263 41.66 21.12 1.27
N ASP A 264 41.40 20.46 2.39
CA ASP A 264 40.26 19.54 2.53
C ASP A 264 38.93 20.27 2.32
N GLY A 265 38.78 21.46 2.89
CA GLY A 265 37.60 22.31 2.70
C GLY A 265 37.45 22.80 1.25
N ALA A 266 38.54 23.13 0.58
CA ALA A 266 38.50 23.50 -0.84
C ALA A 266 38.07 22.34 -1.74
N VAL A 267 38.58 21.13 -1.47
CA VAL A 267 38.16 19.92 -2.18
C VAL A 267 36.70 19.62 -1.89
N ALA A 268 36.25 19.69 -0.63
CA ALA A 268 34.87 19.49 -0.26
C ALA A 268 33.94 20.51 -0.95
N ALA A 269 34.31 21.77 -0.97
CA ALA A 269 33.57 22.84 -1.65
C ALA A 269 33.50 22.62 -3.17
N ARG A 270 34.60 22.25 -3.79
CA ARG A 270 34.64 21.90 -5.22
C ARG A 270 33.70 20.72 -5.50
N ASP A 271 33.83 19.64 -4.74
CA ASP A 271 33.05 18.40 -4.93
C ASP A 271 31.57 18.65 -4.71
N TYR A 272 31.20 19.45 -3.71
CA TYR A 272 29.80 19.76 -3.38
C TYR A 272 29.20 20.78 -4.37
N PHE A 273 29.76 21.97 -4.49
CA PHE A 273 29.19 23.07 -5.28
C PHE A 273 29.55 23.00 -6.77
N GLY A 274 30.73 22.45 -7.09
CA GLY A 274 31.25 22.42 -8.45
C GLY A 274 30.92 21.13 -9.22
N VAL A 275 30.88 20.00 -8.54
CA VAL A 275 30.67 18.70 -9.19
C VAL A 275 29.27 18.14 -8.88
N TRP A 276 28.98 17.87 -7.60
CA TRP A 276 27.72 17.23 -7.18
C TRP A 276 26.50 18.11 -7.52
N ALA A 277 26.50 19.36 -7.13
CA ALA A 277 25.37 20.27 -7.33
C ALA A 277 25.07 20.59 -8.83
N ARG A 278 25.94 20.21 -9.75
CA ARG A 278 25.76 20.42 -11.19
C ARG A 278 25.42 19.14 -11.96
N ARG A 279 25.12 18.07 -11.26
CA ARG A 279 24.77 16.78 -11.88
C ARG A 279 23.28 16.72 -12.18
N SER A 280 22.93 16.26 -13.37
CA SER A 280 21.55 16.10 -13.79
C SER A 280 20.80 15.03 -12.98
N ASP A 281 21.48 13.93 -12.63
CA ASP A 281 20.91 12.88 -11.78
C ASP A 281 20.60 13.39 -10.36
N VAL A 282 21.45 14.25 -9.79
CA VAL A 282 21.17 14.91 -8.50
C VAL A 282 19.96 15.84 -8.62
N TYR A 283 19.88 16.64 -9.70
CA TYR A 283 18.75 17.55 -9.93
C TYR A 283 17.43 16.78 -10.04
N ILE A 284 17.47 15.60 -10.64
CA ILE A 284 16.32 14.71 -10.76
C ILE A 284 15.95 14.13 -9.39
N ASP A 285 16.93 13.57 -8.66
CA ASP A 285 16.72 12.94 -7.34
C ASP A 285 16.22 13.94 -6.28
N GLU A 286 16.63 15.21 -6.39
CA GLU A 286 16.19 16.33 -5.53
C GLU A 286 14.91 17.03 -6.08
N HIS A 287 14.19 16.35 -6.97
CA HIS A 287 12.88 16.77 -7.49
C HIS A 287 12.90 18.08 -8.30
N GLY A 288 14.03 18.48 -8.88
CA GLY A 288 14.16 19.67 -9.73
C GLY A 288 13.20 19.72 -10.92
N PRO A 289 12.92 18.59 -11.63
CA PRO A 289 11.91 18.57 -12.69
C PRO A 289 10.52 19.03 -12.23
N TYR A 290 10.14 18.78 -10.96
CA TYR A 290 8.86 19.23 -10.41
C TYR A 290 8.80 20.73 -10.09
N GLU A 291 9.94 21.39 -9.91
CA GLU A 291 10.02 22.86 -9.87
C GLU A 291 9.70 23.43 -11.26
N LEU A 292 10.30 22.86 -12.30
CA LEU A 292 10.01 23.27 -13.69
C LEU A 292 8.55 23.04 -14.08
N VAL A 293 8.00 21.86 -13.71
CA VAL A 293 6.58 21.53 -13.90
C VAL A 293 5.69 22.56 -13.23
N ALA A 294 5.96 22.89 -11.95
CA ALA A 294 5.14 23.83 -11.20
C ALA A 294 5.20 25.23 -11.79
N SER A 295 6.40 25.69 -12.16
CA SER A 295 6.59 26.99 -12.81
C SER A 295 5.85 27.08 -14.14
N ARG A 296 5.96 26.05 -14.99
CA ARG A 296 5.24 25.99 -16.27
C ARG A 296 3.73 25.88 -16.07
N ALA A 297 3.26 25.04 -15.12
CA ALA A 297 1.84 24.89 -14.82
C ALA A 297 1.19 26.23 -14.41
N VAL A 298 1.88 27.04 -13.60
CA VAL A 298 1.38 28.39 -13.23
C VAL A 298 1.28 29.30 -14.47
N GLN A 299 2.28 29.29 -15.35
CA GLN A 299 2.25 30.07 -16.60
C GLN A 299 1.09 29.68 -17.52
N GLU A 300 0.83 28.35 -17.62
CA GLU A 300 -0.27 27.85 -18.45
C GLU A 300 -1.64 28.22 -17.86
N LEU A 301 -1.82 28.10 -16.53
CA LEU A 301 -3.02 28.54 -15.85
C LEU A 301 -3.27 30.05 -16.01
N GLU A 302 -2.23 30.88 -15.92
CA GLU A 302 -2.34 32.33 -16.17
C GLU A 302 -2.69 32.67 -17.62
N ALA A 303 -2.30 31.82 -18.56
CA ALA A 303 -2.66 31.93 -19.97
C ALA A 303 -4.06 31.35 -20.30
N GLY A 304 -4.80 30.85 -19.31
CA GLY A 304 -6.12 30.24 -19.47
C GLY A 304 -6.10 28.85 -20.11
N ARG A 305 -4.95 28.15 -20.06
CA ARG A 305 -4.79 26.78 -20.52
C ARG A 305 -4.81 25.80 -19.35
N VAL A 306 -5.06 24.52 -19.62
CA VAL A 306 -5.19 23.46 -18.61
C VAL A 306 -3.91 22.63 -18.55
N PRO A 307 -3.05 22.80 -17.54
CA PRO A 307 -1.90 21.93 -17.38
C PRO A 307 -2.31 20.57 -16.83
N VAL A 308 -1.82 19.49 -17.45
CA VAL A 308 -1.93 18.10 -16.99
C VAL A 308 -0.54 17.61 -16.63
N VAL A 309 -0.33 17.24 -15.38
CA VAL A 309 0.94 16.71 -14.88
C VAL A 309 0.89 15.18 -14.87
N ILE A 310 1.76 14.55 -15.64
CA ILE A 310 1.94 13.09 -15.64
C ILE A 310 2.94 12.76 -14.53
N ALA A 311 2.47 12.18 -13.42
CA ALA A 311 3.27 11.97 -12.22
C ALA A 311 2.92 10.67 -11.50
N GLN A 312 3.88 10.14 -10.72
CA GLN A 312 3.67 8.97 -9.87
C GLN A 312 2.73 9.27 -8.69
N HIS A 313 2.81 10.48 -8.15
CA HIS A 313 2.10 10.88 -6.94
C HIS A 313 1.18 12.07 -7.19
N TYR A 314 -0.03 11.98 -6.63
CA TYR A 314 -0.98 13.08 -6.64
C TYR A 314 -0.45 14.27 -5.84
N LYS A 315 -0.49 15.47 -6.45
CA LYS A 315 -0.02 16.72 -5.83
C LYS A 315 1.38 16.59 -5.23
N HIS A 316 2.37 16.32 -6.10
CA HIS A 316 3.75 16.10 -5.68
C HIS A 316 4.22 17.17 -4.67
N PRO A 317 4.82 16.80 -3.51
CA PRO A 317 5.14 17.74 -2.42
C PRO A 317 5.98 18.94 -2.81
N THR A 318 6.96 18.78 -3.73
CA THR A 318 7.80 19.87 -4.22
C THR A 318 6.98 20.94 -4.93
N SER A 319 6.07 20.53 -5.81
CA SER A 319 5.18 21.46 -6.51
C SER A 319 4.21 22.15 -5.54
N ALA A 320 3.69 21.42 -4.56
CA ALA A 320 2.79 21.94 -3.53
C ALA A 320 3.49 22.99 -2.63
N TYR A 321 4.74 22.74 -2.26
CA TYR A 321 5.51 23.62 -1.38
C TYR A 321 6.03 24.88 -2.08
N LEU A 322 6.62 24.72 -3.27
CA LEU A 322 7.29 25.81 -3.97
C LEU A 322 6.31 26.75 -4.69
N LEU A 323 5.30 26.19 -5.35
CA LEU A 323 4.34 26.93 -6.18
C LEU A 323 2.92 26.38 -5.96
N PRO A 324 2.20 26.83 -4.89
CA PRO A 324 0.90 26.29 -4.52
C PRO A 324 -0.16 26.32 -5.63
N ARG A 325 -0.10 27.32 -6.55
CA ARG A 325 -1.02 27.40 -7.70
C ARG A 325 -0.90 26.23 -8.68
N SER A 326 0.21 25.49 -8.68
CA SER A 326 0.34 24.26 -9.47
C SER A 326 -0.63 23.16 -9.00
N LEU A 327 -1.22 23.29 -7.83
CA LEU A 327 -2.24 22.39 -7.33
C LEU A 327 -3.57 22.49 -8.10
N ASP A 328 -3.80 23.58 -8.85
CA ASP A 328 -4.94 23.75 -9.74
C ASP A 328 -4.76 22.97 -11.05
N ALA A 329 -3.58 22.42 -11.31
CA ALA A 329 -3.31 21.53 -12.43
C ALA A 329 -4.05 20.19 -12.27
N VAL A 330 -4.39 19.57 -13.40
CA VAL A 330 -4.90 18.19 -13.44
C VAL A 330 -3.73 17.22 -13.29
N TRP A 331 -3.90 16.17 -12.49
CA TRP A 331 -2.86 15.18 -12.23
C TRP A 331 -3.25 13.83 -12.81
N SER A 332 -2.45 13.32 -13.74
CA SER A 332 -2.49 11.95 -14.20
C SER A 332 -1.57 11.12 -13.32
N VAL A 333 -2.14 10.27 -12.47
CA VAL A 333 -1.37 9.52 -11.45
C VAL A 333 -1.03 8.12 -11.95
N GLY A 334 0.25 7.78 -11.86
CA GLY A 334 0.78 6.50 -12.32
C GLY A 334 0.99 6.44 -13.84
N ASP A 335 1.11 5.21 -14.36
CA ASP A 335 1.49 4.94 -15.75
C ASP A 335 0.33 4.42 -16.62
N LYS A 336 -0.87 4.25 -16.04
CA LYS A 336 -2.01 3.55 -16.64
C LYS A 336 -3.22 4.42 -16.92
N THR A 337 -3.09 5.74 -16.84
CA THR A 337 -4.21 6.68 -17.03
C THR A 337 -3.78 7.87 -17.86
N LEU A 338 -4.60 8.27 -18.83
CA LEU A 338 -4.43 9.47 -19.65
C LEU A 338 -5.73 10.27 -19.61
N PRO A 339 -5.86 11.29 -18.75
CA PRO A 339 -7.02 12.17 -18.73
C PRO A 339 -6.94 13.22 -19.85
N LEU A 340 -8.07 13.51 -20.48
CA LEU A 340 -8.29 14.59 -21.43
C LEU A 340 -9.30 15.56 -20.80
N PRO A 341 -8.88 16.51 -19.97
CA PRO A 341 -9.78 17.42 -19.28
C PRO A 341 -10.41 18.40 -20.24
N ASN A 342 -11.75 18.51 -20.20
CA ASN A 342 -12.51 19.46 -20.99
C ASN A 342 -12.95 20.64 -20.11
N ARG A 343 -12.28 21.77 -20.25
CA ARG A 343 -12.53 23.00 -19.48
C ARG A 343 -13.00 24.11 -20.42
N GLY A 344 -14.20 23.96 -20.98
CA GLY A 344 -14.81 24.96 -21.88
C GLY A 344 -14.04 25.17 -23.17
N GLY A 345 -13.35 24.16 -23.68
CA GLY A 345 -12.59 24.24 -24.93
C GLY A 345 -11.22 24.89 -24.81
N ALA A 346 -10.68 25.04 -23.59
CA ALA A 346 -9.30 25.48 -23.38
C ALA A 346 -8.29 24.45 -23.89
N GLU A 347 -7.16 24.92 -24.40
CA GLU A 347 -6.02 24.05 -24.73
C GLU A 347 -5.49 23.31 -23.51
N VAL A 348 -5.09 22.06 -23.71
CA VAL A 348 -4.50 21.22 -22.65
C VAL A 348 -3.01 21.07 -22.89
N ILE A 349 -2.21 21.28 -21.85
CA ILE A 349 -0.75 21.15 -21.90
C ILE A 349 -0.33 20.01 -20.96
N TYR A 350 0.21 18.94 -21.52
CA TYR A 350 0.79 17.85 -20.72
C TYR A 350 2.23 18.18 -20.36
N LEU A 351 2.54 18.03 -19.06
CA LEU A 351 3.87 18.19 -18.48
C LEU A 351 4.32 16.83 -17.96
N TRP A 352 5.32 16.26 -18.61
CA TRP A 352 5.82 14.92 -18.29
C TRP A 352 7.25 14.99 -17.79
N PRO A 353 7.50 14.93 -16.47
CA PRO A 353 8.84 14.88 -15.88
C PRO A 353 9.63 13.67 -16.36
N TYR A 354 10.90 13.88 -16.71
CA TYR A 354 11.75 12.88 -17.39
C TYR A 354 11.93 11.57 -16.63
N ASN A 355 11.86 11.58 -15.29
CA ASN A 355 12.08 10.40 -14.43
C ASN A 355 10.84 9.87 -13.77
N ASP A 356 9.68 10.38 -14.09
CA ASP A 356 8.47 9.78 -13.55
C ASP A 356 8.04 8.56 -14.38
N SER A 357 7.25 7.66 -13.78
CA SER A 357 6.82 6.43 -14.44
C SER A 357 6.28 6.73 -15.83
N PRO A 358 6.90 6.19 -16.89
CA PRO A 358 6.44 6.48 -18.24
C PRO A 358 5.04 5.90 -18.43
N LEU A 359 4.16 6.63 -19.11
CA LEU A 359 2.89 6.08 -19.57
C LEU A 359 3.12 4.75 -20.30
N ARG A 360 2.23 3.79 -20.08
CA ARG A 360 2.22 2.54 -20.85
C ARG A 360 2.15 2.83 -22.35
N GLN A 361 2.73 1.96 -23.13
CA GLN A 361 2.93 2.18 -24.56
C GLN A 361 1.64 2.61 -25.28
N GLU A 362 0.53 1.96 -24.98
CA GLU A 362 -0.76 2.25 -25.62
C GLU A 362 -1.26 3.68 -25.33
N LEU A 363 -1.10 4.16 -24.10
CA LEU A 363 -1.50 5.51 -23.70
C LEU A 363 -0.54 6.56 -24.26
N ARG A 364 0.76 6.24 -24.28
CA ARG A 364 1.79 7.08 -24.86
C ARG A 364 1.58 7.27 -26.37
N ASP A 365 1.32 6.18 -27.09
CA ASP A 365 1.09 6.22 -28.53
C ASP A 365 -0.18 7.04 -28.86
N ARG A 366 -1.22 6.96 -28.00
CA ARG A 366 -2.40 7.82 -28.12
C ARG A 366 -2.08 9.29 -27.88
N LEU A 367 -1.34 9.60 -26.81
CA LEU A 367 -0.91 10.97 -26.53
C LEU A 367 -0.14 11.56 -27.72
N PHE A 368 0.81 10.80 -28.29
CA PHE A 368 1.61 11.23 -29.43
C PHE A 368 0.79 11.40 -30.73
N ALA A 369 -0.29 10.61 -30.87
CA ALA A 369 -1.18 10.74 -32.01
C ALA A 369 -2.12 11.97 -31.92
N MET A 370 -2.46 12.39 -30.71
CA MET A 370 -3.43 13.46 -30.44
C MET A 370 -2.80 14.82 -30.13
N ALA A 371 -1.57 14.83 -29.63
CA ALA A 371 -0.92 16.05 -29.15
C ALA A 371 0.37 16.37 -29.91
N GLN A 372 0.63 17.65 -30.06
CA GLN A 372 1.88 18.15 -30.65
C GLN A 372 2.94 18.30 -29.56
N GLU A 373 4.12 17.71 -29.76
CA GLU A 373 5.25 17.91 -28.86
C GLU A 373 5.83 19.32 -29.04
N GLU A 374 6.03 20.03 -27.94
CA GLU A 374 6.68 21.34 -27.84
C GLU A 374 8.14 21.21 -27.41
N GLU A 375 8.85 22.36 -27.33
CA GLU A 375 10.20 22.41 -26.78
C GLU A 375 10.20 21.95 -25.33
N PRO A 376 11.05 20.96 -24.96
CA PRO A 376 11.12 20.45 -23.60
C PRO A 376 11.68 21.49 -22.62
N LEU A 377 11.37 21.34 -21.34
CA LEU A 377 11.97 22.18 -20.31
C LEU A 377 13.31 21.59 -19.88
N HIS A 378 14.30 22.46 -19.72
CA HIS A 378 15.67 22.08 -19.46
C HIS A 378 16.11 22.43 -18.02
N SER A 379 17.06 21.64 -17.50
CA SER A 379 17.79 21.98 -16.29
C SER A 379 18.60 23.27 -16.48
N PRO A 380 19.12 23.91 -15.41
CA PRO A 380 20.05 25.04 -15.53
C PRO A 380 21.33 24.75 -16.33
N TRP A 381 21.62 23.47 -16.60
CA TRP A 381 22.79 23.02 -17.36
C TRP A 381 22.49 22.56 -18.78
N GLY A 382 21.22 22.65 -19.22
CA GLY A 382 20.79 22.36 -20.57
C GLY A 382 20.30 20.93 -20.84
N ASP A 383 20.18 20.07 -19.80
CA ASP A 383 19.62 18.72 -19.96
C ASP A 383 18.10 18.77 -20.00
N GLU A 384 17.48 17.98 -20.88
CA GLU A 384 16.02 17.84 -20.96
C GLU A 384 15.47 17.21 -19.67
N MET A 385 14.49 17.87 -19.03
CA MET A 385 13.93 17.48 -17.75
C MET A 385 12.42 17.22 -17.77
N VAL A 386 11.68 17.94 -18.64
CA VAL A 386 10.22 17.80 -18.76
C VAL A 386 9.84 17.86 -20.23
N ARG A 387 9.20 16.83 -20.74
CA ARG A 387 8.57 16.83 -22.06
C ARG A 387 7.24 17.58 -21.98
N VAL A 388 6.94 18.34 -23.00
CA VAL A 388 5.74 19.17 -23.08
C VAL A 388 4.95 18.79 -24.32
N PHE A 389 3.64 18.54 -24.15
CA PHE A 389 2.76 18.22 -25.28
C PHE A 389 1.53 19.11 -25.23
N ARG A 390 1.14 19.66 -26.37
CA ARG A 390 -0.05 20.49 -26.54
C ARG A 390 -1.16 19.70 -27.22
N LEU A 391 -2.33 19.65 -26.59
CA LEU A 391 -3.55 19.10 -27.18
C LEU A 391 -4.46 20.25 -27.63
N ALA A 392 -4.81 20.22 -28.90
CA ALA A 392 -5.64 21.28 -29.48
C ALA A 392 -7.14 21.11 -29.10
N PRO A 393 -7.93 22.21 -29.05
CA PRO A 393 -9.34 22.18 -28.66
C PRO A 393 -10.23 21.32 -29.54
N ASP A 394 -9.90 21.17 -30.84
CA ASP A 394 -10.64 20.34 -31.79
C ASP A 394 -10.61 18.85 -31.45
N VAL A 395 -9.51 18.36 -30.85
CA VAL A 395 -9.43 17.00 -30.37
C VAL A 395 -10.42 16.79 -29.19
N LEU A 396 -10.50 17.74 -28.27
CA LEU A 396 -11.44 17.68 -27.14
C LEU A 396 -12.90 17.80 -27.63
N ALA A 397 -13.16 18.59 -28.65
CA ALA A 397 -14.48 18.69 -29.25
C ALA A 397 -14.90 17.35 -29.89
N ALA A 398 -14.02 16.71 -30.66
CA ALA A 398 -14.27 15.39 -31.23
C ALA A 398 -14.52 14.31 -30.11
N GLU A 399 -13.76 14.34 -29.05
CA GLU A 399 -13.97 13.46 -27.89
C GLU A 399 -15.34 13.68 -27.23
N ALA A 400 -15.79 14.94 -27.12
CA ALA A 400 -17.08 15.30 -26.56
C ALA A 400 -18.29 14.77 -27.34
N GLU A 401 -18.15 14.60 -28.67
CA GLU A 401 -19.19 14.09 -29.57
C GLU A 401 -19.38 12.56 -29.54
N LEU A 402 -18.45 11.82 -28.90
CA LEU A 402 -18.54 10.36 -28.79
C LEU A 402 -19.80 9.94 -28.03
N SER A 403 -20.56 8.99 -28.56
CA SER A 403 -21.73 8.44 -27.91
C SER A 403 -21.35 7.49 -26.79
N ALA A 404 -22.07 7.54 -25.66
CA ALA A 404 -21.90 6.59 -24.58
C ALA A 404 -22.48 5.23 -24.97
N HIS A 405 -21.73 4.15 -24.68
CA HIS A 405 -22.23 2.79 -24.80
C HIS A 405 -23.11 2.44 -23.60
N ALA A 406 -22.70 2.84 -22.40
CA ALA A 406 -23.42 2.66 -21.15
C ALA A 406 -23.04 3.77 -20.17
N ALA A 407 -23.84 4.01 -19.14
CA ALA A 407 -23.51 4.94 -18.06
C ALA A 407 -23.80 4.34 -16.69
N PHE A 408 -22.98 4.67 -15.70
CA PHE A 408 -23.23 4.38 -14.29
C PHE A 408 -24.00 5.57 -13.68
N GLY A 409 -25.31 5.45 -13.61
CA GLY A 409 -26.18 6.56 -13.21
C GLY A 409 -25.87 7.84 -14.03
N ASN A 410 -25.73 8.96 -13.32
CA ASN A 410 -25.32 10.25 -13.90
C ASN A 410 -23.85 10.58 -13.57
N GLU A 411 -23.03 9.60 -13.17
CA GLU A 411 -21.67 9.85 -12.69
C GLU A 411 -20.62 9.65 -13.78
N LEU A 412 -20.70 8.54 -14.52
CA LEU A 412 -19.69 8.14 -15.49
C LEU A 412 -20.31 7.42 -16.69
N ALA A 413 -19.92 7.81 -17.89
CA ALA A 413 -20.27 7.13 -19.13
C ALA A 413 -19.08 6.31 -19.67
N VAL A 414 -19.33 5.06 -20.01
CA VAL A 414 -18.41 4.20 -20.76
C VAL A 414 -18.60 4.48 -22.25
N LEU A 415 -17.53 4.91 -22.92
CA LEU A 415 -17.54 5.28 -24.35
C LEU A 415 -17.16 4.09 -25.21
N ASP A 416 -16.04 3.43 -24.88
CA ASP A 416 -15.49 2.30 -25.63
C ASP A 416 -14.52 1.50 -24.76
N TRP A 417 -14.18 0.26 -25.17
CA TRP A 417 -13.15 -0.54 -24.56
C TRP A 417 -12.50 -1.54 -25.52
N SER A 418 -11.27 -1.90 -25.22
CA SER A 418 -10.55 -2.98 -25.91
C SER A 418 -10.09 -4.01 -24.88
N LEU A 419 -10.53 -5.25 -25.04
CA LEU A 419 -10.21 -6.39 -24.17
C LEU A 419 -9.51 -7.48 -24.98
N ASP A 420 -8.43 -8.07 -24.44
CA ASP A 420 -7.78 -9.22 -25.06
C ASP A 420 -8.77 -10.41 -25.14
N ARG A 421 -9.06 -10.89 -26.36
CA ARG A 421 -10.10 -11.93 -26.56
C ARG A 421 -9.58 -13.35 -26.36
N THR A 422 -8.30 -13.57 -26.57
CA THR A 422 -7.65 -14.88 -26.37
C THR A 422 -6.21 -14.67 -25.94
N MET A 423 -5.81 -15.29 -24.83
CA MET A 423 -4.49 -15.08 -24.28
C MET A 423 -4.03 -16.30 -23.45
N PRO A 424 -2.71 -16.54 -23.34
CA PRO A 424 -2.18 -17.51 -22.38
C PRO A 424 -2.51 -17.11 -20.94
N ARG A 425 -2.93 -18.05 -20.11
CA ARG A 425 -3.23 -17.83 -18.69
C ARG A 425 -2.04 -17.38 -17.84
N THR A 426 -0.83 -17.38 -18.39
CA THR A 426 0.41 -16.91 -17.75
C THR A 426 0.72 -15.44 -17.99
N LYS A 427 -0.08 -14.76 -18.83
CA LYS A 427 0.07 -13.35 -19.12
C LYS A 427 -0.98 -12.52 -18.38
N PRO A 428 -0.69 -11.27 -18.01
CA PRO A 428 -1.70 -10.38 -17.45
C PRO A 428 -2.80 -10.08 -18.46
N LEU A 429 -4.05 -10.08 -17.99
CA LEU A 429 -5.19 -9.60 -18.78
C LEU A 429 -5.11 -8.09 -18.97
N ARG A 430 -5.30 -7.63 -20.20
CA ARG A 430 -5.25 -6.20 -20.54
C ARG A 430 -6.63 -5.73 -21.01
N LEU A 431 -7.09 -4.64 -20.38
CA LEU A 431 -8.28 -3.90 -20.76
C LEU A 431 -7.92 -2.42 -20.88
N LEU A 432 -8.11 -1.85 -22.05
CA LEU A 432 -8.10 -0.40 -22.22
C LEU A 432 -9.55 0.09 -22.22
N LEU A 433 -9.90 0.90 -21.24
CA LEU A 433 -11.21 1.50 -21.05
C LEU A 433 -11.15 2.98 -21.43
N HIS A 434 -12.15 3.44 -22.20
CA HIS A 434 -12.38 4.85 -22.50
C HIS A 434 -13.70 5.29 -21.87
N TRP A 435 -13.64 6.29 -21.00
CA TRP A 435 -14.82 6.74 -20.26
C TRP A 435 -14.87 8.27 -20.12
N ARG A 436 -16.06 8.80 -19.80
CA ARG A 436 -16.32 10.23 -19.60
C ARG A 436 -16.96 10.48 -18.25
N ALA A 437 -16.50 11.50 -17.52
CA ALA A 437 -17.17 12.01 -16.33
C ALA A 437 -18.44 12.78 -16.74
N LEU A 438 -19.57 12.43 -16.11
CA LEU A 438 -20.87 13.10 -16.32
C LEU A 438 -21.18 14.12 -15.23
N ALA A 439 -20.63 13.90 -14.03
CA ALA A 439 -20.80 14.77 -12.88
C ALA A 439 -19.46 14.99 -12.16
N HIS A 440 -19.42 15.93 -11.24
CA HIS A 440 -18.36 16.05 -10.25
C HIS A 440 -18.74 15.14 -9.07
N PRO A 441 -18.10 13.98 -8.91
CA PRO A 441 -18.52 13.02 -7.90
C PRO A 441 -18.05 13.46 -6.50
N ASP A 442 -18.78 13.05 -5.49
CA ASP A 442 -18.27 13.05 -4.13
C ASP A 442 -17.06 12.10 -4.02
N ALA A 443 -16.20 12.30 -3.03
CA ALA A 443 -15.10 11.39 -2.75
C ALA A 443 -15.57 9.94 -2.54
N GLY A 444 -14.67 8.96 -2.80
CA GLY A 444 -14.92 7.54 -2.54
C GLY A 444 -15.68 6.79 -3.64
N ARG A 445 -15.58 7.22 -4.90
CA ARG A 445 -16.03 6.41 -6.04
C ARG A 445 -14.97 5.38 -6.42
N VAL A 446 -15.43 4.18 -6.73
CA VAL A 446 -14.59 3.03 -7.03
C VAL A 446 -15.06 2.38 -8.32
N LEU A 447 -14.15 2.21 -9.28
CA LEU A 447 -14.40 1.48 -10.52
C LEU A 447 -13.67 0.15 -10.45
N SER A 448 -14.41 -0.97 -10.52
CA SER A 448 -13.91 -2.32 -10.33
C SER A 448 -14.13 -3.18 -11.56
N LEU A 449 -13.09 -3.86 -12.01
CA LEU A 449 -13.16 -4.90 -13.02
C LEU A 449 -13.24 -6.27 -12.35
N HIS A 450 -14.29 -7.00 -12.62
CA HIS A 450 -14.56 -8.35 -12.11
C HIS A 450 -14.44 -9.37 -13.23
N ILE A 451 -13.86 -10.53 -12.92
CA ILE A 451 -13.70 -11.64 -13.87
C ILE A 451 -14.47 -12.85 -13.32
N TYR A 452 -15.38 -13.40 -14.13
CA TYR A 452 -16.21 -14.55 -13.81
C TYR A 452 -15.95 -15.68 -14.80
N ASP A 453 -16.08 -16.93 -14.35
CA ASP A 453 -16.12 -18.11 -15.24
C ASP A 453 -17.54 -18.34 -15.82
N GLU A 454 -17.69 -19.43 -16.61
CA GLU A 454 -18.99 -19.82 -17.21
C GLU A 454 -20.01 -20.27 -16.17
N GLN A 455 -19.58 -20.64 -14.97
CA GLN A 455 -20.44 -21.03 -13.84
C GLN A 455 -20.89 -19.82 -12.99
N GLY A 456 -20.40 -18.61 -13.31
CA GLY A 456 -20.70 -17.39 -12.58
C GLY A 456 -19.83 -17.20 -11.31
N LEU A 457 -18.81 -18.03 -11.10
CA LEU A 457 -17.89 -17.86 -9.98
C LEU A 457 -16.89 -16.75 -10.27
N ARG A 458 -16.77 -15.79 -9.34
CA ARG A 458 -15.82 -14.68 -9.47
C ARG A 458 -14.39 -15.14 -9.15
N TRP A 459 -13.50 -15.05 -10.12
CA TRP A 459 -12.08 -15.38 -9.98
C TRP A 459 -11.22 -14.26 -9.47
N MET A 460 -11.56 -13.02 -9.86
CA MET A 460 -10.78 -11.88 -9.40
C MET A 460 -11.56 -10.57 -9.50
N GLU A 461 -11.07 -9.60 -8.74
CA GLU A 461 -11.51 -8.23 -8.75
C GLU A 461 -10.30 -7.30 -8.78
N LYS A 462 -10.35 -6.25 -9.58
CA LYS A 462 -9.33 -5.22 -9.62
C LYS A 462 -9.97 -3.84 -9.61
N THR A 463 -9.70 -3.13 -8.53
CA THR A 463 -10.07 -1.73 -8.38
C THR A 463 -8.93 -0.84 -8.79
N SER A 464 -9.18 0.18 -9.60
CA SER A 464 -8.20 1.18 -9.99
C SER A 464 -8.88 2.43 -10.53
N LEU A 465 -8.49 3.59 -10.00
CA LEU A 465 -8.80 4.90 -10.54
C LEU A 465 -7.50 5.72 -10.54
N GLY A 466 -6.83 5.77 -11.68
CA GLY A 466 -5.64 6.62 -11.85
C GLY A 466 -5.99 8.10 -12.06
N TYR A 467 -7.24 8.41 -12.44
CA TYR A 467 -7.77 9.76 -12.44
C TYR A 467 -8.66 9.93 -11.21
N ILE A 468 -8.18 10.71 -10.26
CA ILE A 468 -8.75 10.83 -8.92
C ILE A 468 -10.12 11.54 -9.00
N PRO A 469 -11.17 11.02 -8.35
CA PRO A 469 -12.53 11.56 -8.44
C PRO A 469 -12.66 13.05 -8.08
N GLU A 470 -11.88 13.55 -7.15
CA GLU A 470 -11.86 14.96 -6.74
C GLU A 470 -11.49 15.94 -7.86
N GLN A 471 -10.86 15.43 -8.92
CA GLN A 471 -10.48 16.24 -10.08
C GLN A 471 -11.49 16.22 -11.22
N TRP A 472 -12.44 15.26 -11.20
CA TRP A 472 -13.38 15.10 -12.32
C TRP A 472 -14.24 16.32 -12.47
N GLN A 473 -14.43 16.68 -13.74
CA GLN A 473 -15.46 17.65 -14.10
C GLN A 473 -16.30 17.08 -15.25
N PRO A 474 -17.57 17.46 -15.33
CA PRO A 474 -18.44 17.02 -16.41
C PRO A 474 -17.80 17.30 -17.77
N GLY A 475 -17.72 16.29 -18.60
CA GLY A 475 -17.12 16.36 -19.93
C GLY A 475 -15.65 15.92 -20.01
N ASP A 476 -14.96 15.69 -18.89
CA ASP A 476 -13.62 15.09 -18.92
C ASP A 476 -13.71 13.68 -19.49
N THR A 477 -12.82 13.33 -20.43
CA THR A 477 -12.65 11.96 -20.92
C THR A 477 -11.33 11.37 -20.44
N VAL A 478 -11.28 10.06 -20.32
CA VAL A 478 -10.12 9.36 -19.74
C VAL A 478 -9.90 8.02 -20.45
N TYR A 479 -8.67 7.80 -20.91
CA TYR A 479 -8.19 6.47 -21.27
C TYR A 479 -7.52 5.82 -20.06
N GLN A 480 -8.00 4.64 -19.67
CA GLN A 480 -7.50 3.92 -18.50
C GLN A 480 -7.15 2.47 -18.86
N LEU A 481 -5.92 2.08 -18.58
CA LEU A 481 -5.43 0.72 -18.81
C LEU A 481 -5.52 -0.09 -17.53
N TYR A 482 -6.22 -1.22 -17.60
CA TYR A 482 -6.17 -2.27 -16.58
C TYR A 482 -5.21 -3.37 -17.04
N GLU A 483 -4.26 -3.71 -16.20
CA GLU A 483 -3.41 -4.90 -16.32
C GLU A 483 -3.61 -5.74 -15.06
N LEU A 484 -4.18 -6.93 -15.24
CA LEU A 484 -4.53 -7.83 -14.16
C LEU A 484 -3.64 -9.06 -14.23
N GLU A 485 -2.78 -9.22 -13.21
CA GLU A 485 -2.11 -10.50 -13.00
C GLU A 485 -3.18 -11.54 -12.64
N LEU A 486 -3.25 -12.58 -13.44
CA LEU A 486 -4.23 -13.64 -13.23
C LEU A 486 -3.85 -14.48 -12.00
N PRO A 487 -4.84 -15.02 -11.24
CA PRO A 487 -4.57 -15.91 -10.12
C PRO A 487 -3.71 -17.08 -10.53
N ARG A 488 -2.78 -17.47 -9.65
CA ARG A 488 -1.91 -18.60 -9.89
C ARG A 488 -2.75 -19.87 -10.11
N GLY A 489 -2.50 -20.55 -11.24
CA GLY A 489 -3.20 -21.78 -11.57
C GLY A 489 -4.63 -21.58 -12.07
N ILE A 490 -5.07 -20.36 -12.39
CA ILE A 490 -6.41 -20.16 -12.99
C ILE A 490 -6.62 -21.14 -14.14
N PRO A 491 -7.76 -21.88 -14.20
CA PRO A 491 -8.01 -22.85 -15.26
C PRO A 491 -8.00 -22.23 -16.66
N ALA A 492 -7.58 -22.98 -17.66
CA ALA A 492 -7.87 -22.63 -19.05
C ALA A 492 -9.39 -22.71 -19.28
N GLY A 493 -9.95 -21.79 -20.08
CA GLY A 493 -11.41 -21.73 -20.26
C GLY A 493 -11.89 -20.36 -20.68
N ARG A 494 -13.22 -20.19 -20.70
CA ARG A 494 -13.87 -18.93 -21.04
C ARG A 494 -14.22 -18.14 -19.78
N TYR A 495 -13.99 -16.84 -19.84
CA TYR A 495 -14.24 -15.92 -18.74
C TYR A 495 -14.94 -14.67 -19.23
N GLN A 496 -15.81 -14.09 -18.38
CA GLN A 496 -16.52 -12.85 -18.64
C GLN A 496 -15.91 -11.72 -17.84
N ALA A 497 -15.66 -10.59 -18.48
CA ALA A 497 -15.22 -9.37 -17.82
C ALA A 497 -16.41 -8.44 -17.60
N ARG A 498 -16.62 -8.01 -16.34
CA ARG A 498 -17.69 -7.09 -15.93
C ARG A 498 -17.09 -5.86 -15.26
N LEU A 499 -17.54 -4.68 -15.65
CA LEU A 499 -17.16 -3.42 -15.06
C LEU A 499 -18.27 -2.92 -14.14
N LEU A 500 -17.92 -2.59 -12.91
CA LEU A 500 -18.81 -2.08 -11.89
C LEU A 500 -18.31 -0.74 -11.36
N MET A 501 -19.24 0.12 -10.96
CA MET A 501 -18.93 1.32 -10.18
C MET A 501 -19.64 1.24 -8.84
N SER A 502 -18.91 1.51 -7.74
CA SER A 502 -19.46 1.48 -6.37
C SER A 502 -18.93 2.67 -5.56
N ARG A 503 -19.45 2.82 -4.34
CA ARG A 503 -18.88 3.71 -3.32
C ARG A 503 -17.87 2.95 -2.47
N GLU A 504 -16.83 3.63 -2.02
CA GLU A 504 -15.89 3.10 -1.04
C GLU A 504 -16.63 2.70 0.24
N GLY A 505 -16.31 1.52 0.79
CA GLY A 505 -17.03 0.97 1.95
C GLY A 505 -18.16 0.00 1.61
N GLY A 506 -18.36 -0.38 0.34
CA GLY A 506 -19.20 -1.51 -0.06
C GLY A 506 -20.71 -1.23 -0.07
N LEU A 507 -21.14 0.02 -0.17
CA LEU A 507 -22.55 0.43 -0.13
C LEU A 507 -23.26 0.31 -1.50
N GLY A 508 -23.07 -0.82 -2.21
CA GLY A 508 -23.77 -1.15 -3.43
C GLY A 508 -23.16 -0.60 -4.73
N ALA A 509 -23.51 -1.22 -5.86
CA ALA A 509 -23.08 -0.80 -7.20
C ALA A 509 -24.06 0.23 -7.78
N PHE A 510 -23.51 1.16 -8.57
CA PHE A 510 -24.34 2.12 -9.32
C PHE A 510 -25.16 1.40 -10.40
N PRO A 511 -26.42 1.84 -10.65
CA PRO A 511 -27.21 1.30 -11.73
C PRO A 511 -26.59 1.63 -13.08
N VAL A 512 -26.62 0.68 -14.01
CA VAL A 512 -26.18 0.86 -15.38
C VAL A 512 -27.35 1.25 -16.26
N VAL A 513 -27.17 2.33 -17.04
CA VAL A 513 -28.14 2.85 -17.98
C VAL A 513 -27.60 2.68 -19.40
N VAL A 514 -28.36 2.04 -20.28
CA VAL A 514 -28.07 1.88 -21.72
C VAL A 514 -29.26 2.44 -22.51
N ALA A 515 -29.00 3.36 -23.42
CA ALA A 515 -30.04 4.01 -24.23
C ALA A 515 -31.22 4.61 -23.42
N GLY A 516 -30.96 5.04 -22.17
CA GLY A 516 -31.95 5.61 -21.25
C GLY A 516 -32.69 4.61 -20.39
N GLU A 517 -32.48 3.31 -20.58
CA GLU A 517 -33.10 2.24 -19.78
C GLU A 517 -32.09 1.64 -18.80
N MET A 518 -32.52 1.35 -17.57
CA MET A 518 -31.70 0.66 -16.57
C MET A 518 -31.59 -0.83 -16.92
N THR A 519 -30.38 -1.32 -17.13
CA THR A 519 -30.10 -2.69 -17.56
C THR A 519 -29.49 -3.58 -16.48
N GLY A 520 -29.02 -3.02 -15.36
CA GLY A 520 -28.39 -3.80 -14.29
C GLY A 520 -27.43 -2.97 -13.43
N SER A 521 -26.47 -3.64 -12.82
CA SER A 521 -25.46 -3.02 -11.92
C SER A 521 -24.03 -3.14 -12.47
N TYR A 522 -23.84 -3.69 -13.67
CA TYR A 522 -22.52 -3.80 -14.33
C TYR A 522 -22.61 -3.61 -15.83
N VAL A 523 -21.52 -3.17 -16.44
CA VAL A 523 -21.34 -3.15 -17.88
C VAL A 523 -20.64 -4.45 -18.30
N ASP A 524 -21.27 -5.22 -19.19
CA ASP A 524 -20.65 -6.41 -19.77
C ASP A 524 -19.60 -6.01 -20.82
N LEU A 525 -18.32 -6.27 -20.49
CA LEU A 525 -17.20 -6.00 -21.40
C LEU A 525 -16.94 -7.15 -22.39
N GLY A 526 -17.64 -8.27 -22.19
CA GLY A 526 -17.64 -9.44 -23.04
C GLY A 526 -16.78 -10.59 -22.53
N TRP A 527 -16.77 -11.65 -23.32
CA TRP A 527 -16.07 -12.90 -23.04
C TRP A 527 -14.67 -12.92 -23.63
N PHE A 528 -13.74 -13.58 -22.92
CA PHE A 528 -12.38 -13.88 -23.39
C PHE A 528 -12.00 -15.32 -23.03
N THR A 529 -10.98 -15.84 -23.68
CA THR A 529 -10.53 -17.24 -23.51
C THR A 529 -9.11 -17.27 -23.00
N LEU A 530 -8.88 -18.00 -21.92
CA LEU A 530 -7.55 -18.34 -21.42
C LEU A 530 -7.11 -19.68 -22.03
N THR A 531 -5.97 -19.68 -22.68
CA THR A 531 -5.39 -20.89 -23.27
C THR A 531 -4.41 -21.54 -22.30
N PRO A 532 -4.25 -22.89 -22.36
CA PRO A 532 -3.36 -23.62 -21.46
C PRO A 532 -1.85 -23.39 -21.70
N GLU A 533 -1.48 -22.58 -22.69
CA GLU A 533 -0.07 -22.36 -23.06
C GLU A 533 0.79 -21.76 -21.95
N GLY A 534 1.99 -22.29 -21.83
CA GLY A 534 3.16 -21.65 -21.27
C GLY A 534 3.52 -22.03 -19.84
N GLY A 535 4.36 -23.03 -19.72
CA GLY A 535 5.33 -23.19 -18.64
C GLY A 535 4.79 -23.79 -17.34
N SER A 536 5.58 -24.65 -16.74
CA SER A 536 5.42 -25.06 -15.36
C SER A 536 5.49 -23.80 -14.48
N ILE A 537 4.41 -23.44 -13.82
CA ILE A 537 4.49 -22.54 -12.68
C ILE A 537 5.32 -23.30 -11.63
N GLU A 538 6.50 -22.81 -11.27
CA GLU A 538 7.33 -23.42 -10.23
C GLU A 538 6.49 -23.60 -8.96
N ALA A 539 6.43 -24.85 -8.49
CA ALA A 539 5.82 -25.16 -7.22
C ALA A 539 6.63 -24.48 -6.10
N PRO A 540 6.01 -23.96 -5.02
CA PRO A 540 6.75 -23.36 -3.91
C PRO A 540 7.76 -24.36 -3.35
N HIS A 541 9.00 -23.93 -3.11
CA HIS A 541 10.06 -24.78 -2.55
C HIS A 541 9.80 -25.31 -1.13
N GLU A 542 8.80 -24.79 -0.41
CA GLU A 542 8.51 -25.12 0.99
C GLU A 542 7.14 -25.80 1.21
N ALA A 543 6.39 -26.12 0.17
CA ALA A 543 5.09 -26.77 0.32
C ALA A 543 5.21 -28.26 0.68
N SER A 544 4.41 -28.72 1.65
CA SER A 544 4.24 -30.13 1.91
C SER A 544 3.38 -30.74 0.81
N TYR A 545 4.01 -31.34 -0.17
CA TYR A 545 3.34 -32.01 -1.27
C TYR A 545 2.74 -33.35 -0.85
N GLU A 546 1.46 -33.57 -1.16
CA GLU A 546 0.81 -34.85 -0.95
C GLU A 546 0.24 -35.37 -2.26
N GLU A 547 0.68 -36.58 -2.66
CA GLU A 547 0.14 -37.25 -3.85
C GLU A 547 -1.22 -37.83 -3.50
N MET A 548 -2.28 -37.21 -4.04
CA MET A 548 -3.66 -37.67 -3.85
C MET A 548 -4.02 -38.81 -4.82
N LEU A 549 -3.43 -38.81 -6.02
CA LEU A 549 -3.41 -39.94 -6.96
C LEU A 549 -1.95 -40.22 -7.28
N PRO A 550 -1.39 -41.35 -6.80
CA PRO A 550 0.03 -41.66 -6.93
C PRO A 550 0.54 -41.60 -8.36
N GLY A 551 1.59 -40.83 -8.62
CA GLY A 551 2.19 -40.59 -9.91
C GLY A 551 1.34 -39.77 -10.91
N VAL A 552 0.13 -39.31 -10.53
CA VAL A 552 -0.78 -38.60 -11.45
C VAL A 552 -1.08 -37.20 -10.96
N LEU A 553 -1.58 -37.04 -9.72
CA LEU A 553 -2.00 -35.76 -9.18
C LEU A 553 -1.49 -35.56 -7.75
N ARG A 554 -0.98 -34.37 -7.47
CA ARG A 554 -0.64 -33.95 -6.11
C ARG A 554 -1.32 -32.63 -5.72
N LEU A 555 -1.69 -32.53 -4.45
CA LEU A 555 -2.15 -31.30 -3.84
C LEU A 555 -0.93 -30.50 -3.40
N ILE A 556 -0.80 -29.24 -3.84
CA ILE A 556 0.32 -28.35 -3.49
C ILE A 556 -0.05 -27.47 -2.29
N GLU A 557 -1.25 -26.91 -2.34
CA GLU A 557 -1.72 -25.90 -1.38
C GLU A 557 -3.23 -25.99 -1.24
N HIS A 558 -3.75 -25.67 -0.07
CA HIS A 558 -5.17 -25.51 0.17
C HIS A 558 -5.44 -24.32 1.08
N LYS A 559 -6.58 -23.68 0.89
CA LYS A 559 -7.07 -22.67 1.79
C LYS A 559 -7.87 -23.34 2.90
N ALA A 560 -7.49 -23.11 4.15
CA ALA A 560 -8.24 -23.59 5.29
C ALA A 560 -9.68 -23.00 5.29
N PRO A 561 -10.70 -23.76 5.73
CA PRO A 561 -12.04 -23.23 5.90
C PRO A 561 -12.06 -22.08 6.92
N PRO A 562 -13.10 -21.22 6.94
CA PRO A 562 -13.29 -20.26 8.01
C PRO A 562 -13.43 -20.98 9.36
N VAL A 563 -13.03 -20.31 10.45
CA VAL A 563 -13.12 -20.90 11.81
C VAL A 563 -14.57 -21.20 12.20
N SER A 564 -15.52 -20.36 11.75
CA SER A 564 -16.95 -20.57 11.94
C SER A 564 -17.75 -20.14 10.73
N ALA A 565 -18.94 -20.72 10.56
CA ALA A 565 -19.97 -20.36 9.60
C ALA A 565 -21.35 -20.71 10.17
N HIS A 566 -22.43 -20.16 9.60
CA HIS A 566 -23.80 -20.50 10.02
C HIS A 566 -24.39 -21.57 9.12
N GLN A 567 -25.38 -22.27 9.66
CA GLN A 567 -26.22 -23.17 8.83
C GLN A 567 -26.87 -22.39 7.68
N GLY A 568 -26.64 -22.86 6.44
CA GLY A 568 -27.14 -22.22 5.24
C GLY A 568 -26.14 -21.33 4.55
N ASP A 569 -25.01 -20.98 5.17
CA ASP A 569 -23.96 -20.23 4.51
C ASP A 569 -23.35 -21.03 3.33
N THR A 570 -22.81 -20.31 2.36
CA THR A 570 -21.95 -20.87 1.34
C THR A 570 -20.52 -20.46 1.61
N ILE A 571 -19.66 -21.41 1.93
CA ILE A 571 -18.23 -21.18 2.13
C ILE A 571 -17.45 -21.56 0.88
N THR A 572 -16.35 -20.87 0.62
CA THR A 572 -15.47 -21.15 -0.53
C THR A 572 -14.15 -21.73 -0.03
N THR A 573 -13.73 -22.86 -0.61
CA THR A 573 -12.38 -23.39 -0.45
C THR A 573 -11.63 -23.42 -1.78
N GLU A 574 -10.32 -23.32 -1.71
CA GLU A 574 -9.42 -23.27 -2.85
C GLU A 574 -8.35 -24.36 -2.70
N LEU A 575 -8.16 -25.15 -3.74
CA LEU A 575 -7.18 -26.24 -3.79
C LEU A 575 -6.27 -26.04 -4.99
N LEU A 576 -4.95 -25.99 -4.76
CA LEU A 576 -3.96 -25.85 -5.81
C LEU A 576 -3.35 -27.22 -6.15
N TRP A 577 -3.54 -27.66 -7.35
CA TRP A 577 -3.16 -28.97 -7.85
C TRP A 577 -1.98 -28.90 -8.79
N GLN A 578 -1.21 -29.99 -8.86
CA GLN A 578 -0.24 -30.22 -9.93
C GLN A 578 -0.45 -31.59 -10.56
N ALA A 579 -0.51 -31.63 -11.89
CA ALA A 579 -0.45 -32.84 -12.65
C ALA A 579 1.00 -33.35 -12.68
N LEU A 580 1.25 -34.58 -12.24
CA LEU A 580 2.53 -35.28 -12.42
C LEU A 580 2.55 -36.00 -13.78
N ALA A 581 1.37 -36.50 -14.17
CA ALA A 581 1.07 -37.04 -15.49
C ALA A 581 -0.35 -36.61 -15.89
N THR A 582 -0.67 -36.59 -17.17
CA THR A 582 -2.05 -36.38 -17.65
C THR A 582 -2.95 -37.50 -17.15
N PRO A 583 -4.03 -37.24 -16.41
CA PRO A 583 -5.00 -38.25 -16.01
C PRO A 583 -5.67 -38.92 -17.21
N GLU A 584 -5.90 -40.25 -17.14
CA GLU A 584 -6.56 -41.01 -18.22
C GLU A 584 -8.05 -40.65 -18.40
N GLY A 585 -8.67 -40.04 -17.39
CA GLY A 585 -10.06 -39.54 -17.37
C GLY A 585 -10.23 -38.34 -16.44
N ASP A 586 -11.42 -37.78 -16.44
CA ASP A 586 -11.73 -36.67 -15.53
C ASP A 586 -11.84 -37.15 -14.08
N VAL A 587 -11.26 -36.39 -13.19
CA VAL A 587 -11.18 -36.72 -11.77
C VAL A 587 -12.17 -35.87 -11.00
N ASP A 588 -13.00 -36.52 -10.19
CA ASP A 588 -13.86 -35.85 -9.21
C ASP A 588 -13.25 -35.89 -7.82
N ILE A 589 -13.62 -34.91 -7.02
CA ILE A 589 -13.29 -34.81 -5.60
C ILE A 589 -14.58 -34.82 -4.77
N THR A 590 -14.47 -35.23 -3.53
CA THR A 590 -15.55 -35.06 -2.54
C THR A 590 -15.03 -34.28 -1.35
N LEU A 591 -15.73 -33.20 -1.00
CA LEU A 591 -15.52 -32.44 0.23
C LEU A 591 -16.57 -32.90 1.25
N ALA A 592 -16.13 -33.26 2.45
CA ALA A 592 -16.97 -33.84 3.48
C ALA A 592 -16.70 -33.25 4.86
N LEU A 593 -17.73 -33.21 5.72
CA LEU A 593 -17.65 -32.81 7.12
C LEU A 593 -17.67 -34.06 8.00
N LEU A 594 -16.59 -34.26 8.79
CA LEU A 594 -16.50 -35.31 9.78
C LEU A 594 -16.79 -34.75 11.18
N ASP A 595 -17.66 -35.45 11.93
CA ASP A 595 -17.91 -35.15 13.34
C ASP A 595 -16.72 -35.56 14.24
N ALA A 596 -16.80 -35.27 15.54
CA ALA A 596 -15.78 -35.64 16.53
C ALA A 596 -15.52 -37.17 16.64
N ASN A 597 -16.41 -38.01 16.14
CA ASN A 597 -16.30 -39.49 16.10
C ASN A 597 -15.71 -39.96 14.74
N GLY A 598 -15.41 -39.08 13.82
CA GLY A 598 -14.94 -39.40 12.47
C GLY A 598 -16.04 -39.85 11.53
N ARG A 599 -17.31 -39.62 11.85
CA ARG A 599 -18.46 -39.98 11.00
C ARG A 599 -18.74 -38.83 10.05
N GLU A 600 -18.89 -39.16 8.77
CA GLU A 600 -19.33 -38.24 7.74
C GLU A 600 -20.80 -37.86 7.96
N THR A 601 -21.05 -36.55 8.10
CA THR A 601 -22.37 -35.97 8.35
C THR A 601 -22.90 -35.17 7.17
N TRP A 602 -22.03 -34.74 6.29
CA TRP A 602 -22.31 -33.99 5.06
C TRP A 602 -21.19 -34.26 4.05
N ALA A 603 -21.52 -34.36 2.77
CA ALA A 603 -20.56 -34.49 1.69
C ALA A 603 -21.14 -33.96 0.38
N GLN A 604 -20.25 -33.39 -0.44
CA GLN A 604 -20.59 -32.90 -1.77
C GLN A 604 -19.45 -33.20 -2.75
N SER A 605 -19.79 -33.75 -3.91
CA SER A 605 -18.82 -34.06 -4.96
C SER A 605 -18.76 -32.97 -6.02
N TYR A 606 -17.56 -32.74 -6.56
CA TYR A 606 -17.26 -31.74 -7.57
C TYR A 606 -16.31 -32.32 -8.61
N PRO A 607 -16.39 -31.91 -9.89
CA PRO A 607 -15.25 -32.05 -10.78
C PRO A 607 -14.01 -31.36 -10.17
N LEU A 608 -12.82 -31.96 -10.30
CA LEU A 608 -11.60 -31.39 -9.72
C LEU A 608 -11.35 -29.95 -10.20
N THR A 609 -11.68 -29.63 -11.44
CA THR A 609 -11.74 -28.24 -11.94
C THR A 609 -12.95 -28.09 -12.87
N PRO A 610 -14.00 -27.38 -12.42
CA PRO A 610 -15.12 -27.06 -13.31
C PRO A 610 -14.65 -26.28 -14.54
N GLY A 611 -15.13 -26.66 -15.72
CA GLY A 611 -14.81 -25.97 -16.98
C GLY A 611 -13.44 -26.29 -17.62
N TYR A 612 -12.53 -26.97 -16.90
CA TYR A 612 -11.24 -27.42 -17.45
C TYR A 612 -10.96 -28.88 -17.05
N PRO A 613 -11.44 -29.85 -17.82
CA PRO A 613 -11.31 -31.28 -17.52
C PRO A 613 -9.88 -31.74 -17.25
N THR A 614 -9.68 -32.54 -16.20
CA THR A 614 -8.33 -33.02 -15.81
C THR A 614 -7.66 -33.86 -16.88
N SER A 615 -8.43 -34.52 -17.74
CA SER A 615 -7.94 -35.29 -18.91
C SER A 615 -7.24 -34.40 -19.96
N GLN A 616 -7.41 -33.06 -19.89
CA GLN A 616 -6.74 -32.09 -20.77
C GLN A 616 -5.47 -31.49 -20.18
N TRP A 617 -5.19 -31.75 -18.88
CA TRP A 617 -4.03 -31.19 -18.21
C TRP A 617 -2.73 -31.79 -18.74
N GLN A 618 -1.71 -30.95 -18.80
CA GLN A 618 -0.38 -31.35 -19.20
C GLN A 618 0.48 -31.77 -18.00
N PRO A 619 1.47 -32.63 -18.15
CA PRO A 619 2.41 -32.95 -17.08
C PRO A 619 3.10 -31.68 -16.56
N GLN A 620 3.24 -31.58 -15.24
CA GLN A 620 3.75 -30.43 -14.49
C GLN A 620 2.83 -29.18 -14.49
N GLU A 621 1.66 -29.29 -15.06
CA GLU A 621 0.68 -28.21 -15.05
C GLU A 621 0.14 -27.98 -13.64
N VAL A 622 0.07 -26.69 -13.23
CA VAL A 622 -0.51 -26.27 -11.95
C VAL A 622 -1.88 -25.65 -12.22
N VAL A 623 -2.93 -26.13 -11.54
CA VAL A 623 -4.30 -25.67 -11.74
C VAL A 623 -4.99 -25.52 -10.39
N GLN A 624 -5.71 -24.40 -10.21
CA GLN A 624 -6.48 -24.10 -9.03
C GLN A 624 -7.94 -24.53 -9.20
N GLY A 625 -8.44 -25.36 -8.30
CA GLY A 625 -9.87 -25.61 -8.13
C GLY A 625 -10.46 -24.67 -7.09
N ARG A 626 -11.63 -24.11 -7.38
CA ARG A 626 -12.44 -23.34 -6.44
C ARG A 626 -13.79 -24.02 -6.27
N TYR A 627 -14.22 -24.16 -5.02
CA TYR A 627 -15.42 -24.90 -4.68
C TYR A 627 -16.27 -24.08 -3.73
N ALA A 628 -17.51 -23.86 -4.09
CA ALA A 628 -18.53 -23.27 -3.22
C ALA A 628 -19.27 -24.40 -2.48
N LEU A 629 -19.06 -24.50 -1.18
CA LEU A 629 -19.68 -25.49 -0.32
C LEU A 629 -20.93 -24.87 0.31
N SER A 630 -22.09 -25.37 -0.08
CA SER A 630 -23.35 -24.97 0.57
C SER A 630 -23.53 -25.75 1.86
N LEU A 631 -23.50 -25.05 3.00
CA LEU A 631 -23.74 -25.62 4.33
C LEU A 631 -25.26 -25.72 4.67
N ARG A 632 -26.10 -25.66 3.65
CA ARG A 632 -27.57 -25.69 3.77
C ARG A 632 -28.07 -26.90 4.56
N ASP A 633 -27.58 -28.08 4.21
CA ASP A 633 -27.96 -29.37 4.81
C ASP A 633 -26.97 -29.85 5.89
N ALA A 634 -26.00 -29.02 6.23
CA ALA A 634 -25.00 -29.34 7.24
C ALA A 634 -25.59 -29.12 8.65
N PRO A 635 -25.53 -30.11 9.55
CA PRO A 635 -26.01 -29.93 10.93
C PRO A 635 -25.11 -28.92 11.68
N ALA A 636 -25.67 -28.25 12.70
CA ALA A 636 -24.84 -27.41 13.57
C ALA A 636 -23.91 -28.26 14.44
N GLY A 637 -22.65 -27.78 14.64
CA GLY A 637 -21.65 -28.48 15.45
C GLY A 637 -20.23 -28.23 15.00
N PRO A 638 -19.23 -28.75 15.72
CA PRO A 638 -17.83 -28.69 15.31
C PRO A 638 -17.54 -29.84 14.35
N TYR A 639 -16.85 -29.51 13.26
CA TYR A 639 -16.49 -30.45 12.19
C TYR A 639 -15.05 -30.27 11.72
N GLN A 640 -14.49 -31.38 11.16
CA GLN A 640 -13.29 -31.34 10.34
C GLN A 640 -13.69 -31.43 8.86
N LEU A 641 -13.33 -30.42 8.08
CA LEU A 641 -13.45 -30.46 6.62
C LEU A 641 -12.37 -31.35 6.04
N VAL A 642 -12.77 -32.34 5.25
CA VAL A 642 -11.86 -33.29 4.60
C VAL A 642 -12.08 -33.33 3.10
N LEU A 643 -11.01 -33.60 2.38
CA LEU A 643 -10.96 -33.81 0.93
C LEU A 643 -10.76 -35.30 0.65
N HIS A 644 -11.60 -35.89 -0.20
CA HIS A 644 -11.45 -37.23 -0.75
C HIS A 644 -11.17 -37.18 -2.24
N VAL A 645 -10.15 -37.93 -2.69
CA VAL A 645 -9.80 -38.12 -4.11
C VAL A 645 -9.53 -39.61 -4.33
N GLY A 646 -10.45 -40.31 -4.97
CA GLY A 646 -10.39 -41.75 -5.04
C GLY A 646 -10.38 -42.42 -3.66
N ALA A 647 -9.31 -43.09 -3.29
CA ALA A 647 -9.13 -43.71 -1.97
C ALA A 647 -8.35 -42.81 -0.98
N ALA A 648 -7.78 -41.69 -1.41
CA ALA A 648 -7.01 -40.82 -0.57
C ALA A 648 -7.92 -39.82 0.18
N THR A 649 -7.56 -39.52 1.44
CA THR A 649 -8.29 -38.59 2.29
C THR A 649 -7.31 -37.59 2.92
N ARG A 650 -7.63 -36.29 2.85
CA ARG A 650 -6.83 -35.21 3.40
C ARG A 650 -7.66 -34.27 4.26
N PRO A 651 -7.28 -34.01 5.53
CA PRO A 651 -7.88 -32.95 6.34
C PRO A 651 -7.50 -31.57 5.77
N LEU A 652 -8.50 -30.67 5.64
CA LEU A 652 -8.29 -29.30 5.17
C LEU A 652 -8.35 -28.27 6.31
N GLY A 653 -9.00 -28.62 7.43
CA GLY A 653 -9.10 -27.75 8.61
C GLY A 653 -10.35 -28.04 9.44
N GLU A 654 -10.48 -27.31 10.54
CA GLU A 654 -11.65 -27.41 11.43
C GLU A 654 -12.61 -26.24 11.17
N ILE A 655 -13.90 -26.47 11.33
CA ILE A 655 -14.96 -25.46 11.18
C ILE A 655 -16.04 -25.71 12.22
N LEU A 656 -16.52 -24.63 12.86
CA LEU A 656 -17.71 -24.61 13.71
C LEU A 656 -18.90 -24.14 12.87
N ILE A 657 -19.96 -24.95 12.78
CA ILE A 657 -21.20 -24.55 12.12
C ILE A 657 -22.19 -24.15 13.21
N ASP A 658 -22.52 -22.86 13.27
CA ASP A 658 -23.46 -22.33 14.24
C ASP A 658 -24.91 -22.56 13.79
N ALA A 659 -25.79 -22.92 14.75
CA ALA A 659 -27.21 -23.04 14.49
C ALA A 659 -27.84 -21.67 14.20
N VAL A 660 -28.85 -21.67 13.32
CA VAL A 660 -29.63 -20.48 12.99
C VAL A 660 -31.01 -20.58 13.57
N GLU A 661 -31.47 -19.60 14.36
CA GLU A 661 -32.85 -19.47 14.77
C GLU A 661 -33.75 -19.16 13.58
N ARG A 662 -34.84 -19.93 13.43
CA ARG A 662 -35.75 -19.81 12.30
C ARG A 662 -37.16 -19.47 12.79
N SER A 663 -37.88 -18.62 12.04
CA SER A 663 -39.26 -18.28 12.25
C SER A 663 -40.09 -18.67 11.02
N PHE A 664 -41.29 -19.15 11.24
CA PHE A 664 -42.29 -19.45 10.20
C PHE A 664 -43.60 -18.71 10.46
N GLU A 665 -43.61 -17.81 11.43
CA GLU A 665 -44.80 -17.00 11.79
C GLU A 665 -44.61 -15.58 11.25
N GLU A 666 -45.67 -14.99 10.74
CA GLU A 666 -45.66 -13.61 10.27
C GLU A 666 -45.50 -12.65 11.45
N PRO A 667 -44.49 -11.79 11.45
CA PRO A 667 -44.28 -10.79 12.50
C PRO A 667 -45.28 -9.63 12.37
N PRO A 668 -45.52 -8.89 13.44
CA PRO A 668 -46.26 -7.62 13.32
C PRO A 668 -45.52 -6.64 12.42
N MET A 669 -46.22 -5.96 11.53
CA MET A 669 -45.67 -5.00 10.56
C MET A 669 -46.60 -3.78 10.43
N ASP A 670 -46.03 -2.63 10.02
CA ASP A 670 -46.81 -1.40 9.87
C ASP A 670 -47.61 -1.39 8.57
N ALA A 671 -47.14 -2.04 7.52
CA ALA A 671 -47.80 -2.16 6.23
C ALA A 671 -47.52 -3.52 5.57
N ALA A 672 -48.58 -4.20 5.14
CA ALA A 672 -48.52 -5.41 4.32
C ALA A 672 -48.35 -5.01 2.84
N VAL A 673 -47.53 -5.76 2.09
CA VAL A 673 -47.14 -5.47 0.69
C VAL A 673 -47.49 -6.62 -0.25
N ASP A 674 -47.19 -7.86 0.12
CA ASP A 674 -47.47 -9.11 -0.61
C ASP A 674 -46.96 -9.13 -2.06
N VAL A 675 -45.69 -8.74 -2.26
CA VAL A 675 -45.04 -8.70 -3.60
C VAL A 675 -43.97 -9.77 -3.72
N LEU A 676 -44.09 -10.61 -4.74
CA LEU A 676 -43.17 -11.69 -5.06
C LEU A 676 -42.01 -11.15 -5.93
N PHE A 677 -40.79 -11.45 -5.52
CA PHE A 677 -39.55 -11.19 -6.26
C PHE A 677 -39.02 -12.51 -6.86
N GLY A 678 -38.83 -12.52 -8.18
CA GLY A 678 -38.55 -13.74 -8.91
C GLY A 678 -39.73 -14.73 -8.73
N SER A 679 -39.40 -15.98 -8.49
CA SER A 679 -40.33 -17.02 -8.10
C SER A 679 -40.11 -17.55 -6.67
N GLU A 680 -39.26 -16.89 -5.89
CA GLU A 680 -38.64 -17.49 -4.72
C GLU A 680 -38.89 -16.72 -3.43
N ILE A 681 -38.94 -15.39 -3.44
CA ILE A 681 -38.96 -14.57 -2.23
C ILE A 681 -40.15 -13.59 -2.26
N LEU A 682 -41.02 -13.68 -1.28
CA LEU A 682 -42.15 -12.79 -1.07
C LEU A 682 -41.78 -11.71 -0.04
N LEU A 683 -42.01 -10.44 -0.36
CA LEU A 683 -42.03 -9.39 0.63
C LEU A 683 -43.42 -9.35 1.27
N LEU A 684 -43.56 -9.82 2.49
CA LEU A 684 -44.81 -9.76 3.27
C LEU A 684 -45.22 -8.32 3.58
N GLY A 685 -44.25 -7.50 3.99
CA GLY A 685 -44.46 -6.12 4.34
C GLY A 685 -43.29 -5.48 5.01
N TYR A 686 -43.49 -4.34 5.64
CA TYR A 686 -42.42 -3.60 6.29
C TYR A 686 -42.90 -2.87 7.55
N SER A 687 -41.92 -2.50 8.39
CA SER A 687 -42.07 -1.60 9.52
C SER A 687 -41.17 -0.38 9.31
N LEU A 688 -41.81 0.82 9.31
CA LEU A 688 -41.16 2.09 9.13
C LEU A 688 -41.77 3.12 10.09
N PRO A 689 -41.05 3.64 11.11
CA PRO A 689 -41.59 4.63 12.02
C PRO A 689 -42.07 5.88 11.28
N ALA A 690 -43.33 6.25 11.55
CA ALA A 690 -43.90 7.46 10.99
C ALA A 690 -43.36 8.70 11.73
N ALA A 691 -42.35 9.34 11.16
CA ALA A 691 -41.80 10.58 11.67
C ALA A 691 -41.27 11.42 10.50
N PRO A 692 -41.28 12.76 10.54
CA PRO A 692 -40.43 13.52 9.66
C PRO A 692 -38.97 13.28 10.03
N TYR A 693 -38.19 12.94 9.03
CA TYR A 693 -36.74 12.72 9.16
C TYR A 693 -35.98 14.01 8.82
N ARG A 694 -34.78 14.16 9.32
CA ARG A 694 -33.85 15.28 9.00
C ARG A 694 -32.65 14.83 8.23
N ALA A 695 -32.05 15.74 7.50
CA ALA A 695 -30.77 15.52 6.87
C ALA A 695 -29.74 15.03 7.92
N GLY A 696 -29.06 13.93 7.64
CA GLY A 696 -28.11 13.29 8.55
C GLY A 696 -28.72 12.23 9.48
N ASP A 697 -30.03 12.08 9.53
CA ASP A 697 -30.69 11.03 10.33
C ASP A 697 -30.45 9.64 9.72
N VAL A 698 -30.64 8.61 10.55
CA VAL A 698 -30.71 7.22 10.11
C VAL A 698 -32.18 6.79 10.04
N LEU A 699 -32.64 6.40 8.86
CA LEU A 699 -33.96 5.88 8.61
C LEU A 699 -33.98 4.37 8.93
N PRO A 700 -34.65 3.93 10.00
CA PRO A 700 -34.77 2.53 10.36
C PRO A 700 -35.96 1.90 9.60
N LEU A 701 -35.67 0.98 8.70
CA LEU A 701 -36.63 0.22 7.94
C LEU A 701 -36.47 -1.26 8.30
N THR A 702 -37.55 -1.97 8.63
CA THR A 702 -37.48 -3.43 8.73
C THR A 702 -38.35 -4.04 7.63
N LEU A 703 -37.72 -4.86 6.79
CA LEU A 703 -38.40 -5.62 5.75
C LEU A 703 -38.72 -7.04 6.27
N HIS A 704 -39.88 -7.55 5.94
CA HIS A 704 -40.31 -8.90 6.36
C HIS A 704 -40.45 -9.76 5.10
N TRP A 705 -39.48 -10.66 4.92
CA TRP A 705 -39.40 -11.55 3.77
C TRP A 705 -39.88 -12.94 4.12
N GLN A 706 -40.52 -13.62 3.15
CA GLN A 706 -40.83 -15.04 3.24
C GLN A 706 -40.28 -15.78 2.02
N ALA A 707 -39.53 -16.85 2.23
CA ALA A 707 -39.14 -17.75 1.17
C ALA A 707 -40.30 -18.61 0.70
N GLN A 708 -40.75 -18.46 -0.54
CA GLN A 708 -41.83 -19.31 -1.09
C GLN A 708 -41.32 -20.71 -1.44
N VAL A 709 -40.07 -20.73 -1.87
CA VAL A 709 -39.25 -21.95 -2.05
C VAL A 709 -37.91 -21.65 -1.46
N GLN A 710 -37.11 -22.65 -1.24
CA GLN A 710 -35.71 -22.44 -0.84
C GLN A 710 -34.94 -21.80 -1.98
N PRO A 711 -34.40 -20.55 -1.81
CA PRO A 711 -33.68 -19.87 -2.88
C PRO A 711 -32.42 -20.64 -3.32
N ALA A 712 -32.16 -20.63 -4.63
CA ALA A 712 -31.06 -21.37 -5.21
C ALA A 712 -29.70 -20.62 -5.04
N SER A 713 -29.73 -19.30 -4.94
CA SER A 713 -28.54 -18.43 -4.83
C SER A 713 -28.73 -17.35 -3.77
N ASP A 714 -27.63 -16.66 -3.48
CA ASP A 714 -27.64 -15.54 -2.55
C ASP A 714 -28.10 -14.26 -3.24
N HIS A 715 -29.07 -13.58 -2.59
CA HIS A 715 -29.59 -12.30 -3.04
C HIS A 715 -29.26 -11.20 -2.05
N LYS A 716 -28.96 -10.02 -2.57
CA LYS A 716 -28.83 -8.80 -1.77
C LYS A 716 -30.08 -7.97 -1.86
N VAL A 717 -30.45 -7.40 -0.73
CA VAL A 717 -31.51 -6.40 -0.64
C VAL A 717 -30.91 -5.03 -0.95
N PHE A 718 -31.51 -4.29 -1.87
CA PHE A 718 -31.24 -2.87 -2.03
C PHE A 718 -32.39 -2.02 -1.51
N VAL A 719 -32.03 -0.93 -0.85
CA VAL A 719 -32.95 0.11 -0.37
C VAL A 719 -32.47 1.44 -0.91
N HIS A 720 -33.22 2.05 -1.81
CA HIS A 720 -32.90 3.32 -2.43
C HIS A 720 -33.87 4.40 -2.02
N LEU A 721 -33.38 5.57 -1.64
CA LEU A 721 -34.17 6.79 -1.49
C LEU A 721 -33.98 7.63 -2.75
N VAL A 722 -35.05 7.97 -3.45
CA VAL A 722 -35.00 8.73 -4.69
C VAL A 722 -35.76 10.04 -4.58
N ASP A 723 -35.30 11.08 -5.28
CA ASP A 723 -35.98 12.37 -5.39
C ASP A 723 -37.08 12.35 -6.46
N ALA A 724 -37.75 13.48 -6.65
CA ALA A 724 -38.82 13.64 -7.63
C ALA A 724 -38.38 13.43 -9.09
N THR A 725 -37.08 13.48 -9.38
CA THR A 725 -36.51 13.21 -10.71
C THR A 725 -36.16 11.73 -10.91
N GLY A 726 -36.25 10.91 -9.85
CA GLY A 726 -35.84 9.51 -9.82
C GLY A 726 -34.35 9.33 -9.53
N ALA A 727 -33.61 10.39 -9.19
CA ALA A 727 -32.22 10.29 -8.82
C ALA A 727 -32.05 9.70 -7.40
N ILE A 728 -31.11 8.75 -7.22
CA ILE A 728 -30.83 8.13 -5.94
C ILE A 728 -30.05 9.13 -5.07
N VAL A 729 -30.66 9.54 -3.95
CA VAL A 729 -30.06 10.45 -2.97
C VAL A 729 -29.45 9.73 -1.77
N ALA A 730 -29.93 8.54 -1.45
CA ALA A 730 -29.33 7.63 -0.47
C ALA A 730 -29.60 6.19 -0.86
N GLN A 731 -28.69 5.27 -0.54
CA GLN A 731 -28.87 3.85 -0.82
C GLN A 731 -28.17 2.98 0.23
N ARG A 732 -28.67 1.78 0.40
CA ARG A 732 -28.06 0.69 1.15
C ARG A 732 -28.30 -0.63 0.43
N ASP A 733 -27.22 -1.39 0.24
CA ASP A 733 -27.27 -2.72 -0.34
C ASP A 733 -26.55 -3.69 0.59
N ALA A 734 -27.25 -4.72 1.06
CA ALA A 734 -26.70 -5.71 1.98
C ALA A 734 -27.36 -7.07 1.79
N ALA A 735 -26.69 -8.15 2.16
CA ALA A 735 -27.39 -9.41 2.38
C ALA A 735 -28.33 -9.28 3.62
N PRO A 736 -29.45 -9.98 3.66
CA PRO A 736 -30.40 -9.87 4.73
C PRO A 736 -29.80 -10.04 6.13
N VAL A 737 -30.35 -9.31 7.09
CA VAL A 737 -29.94 -9.26 8.49
C VAL A 737 -28.45 -8.92 8.63
N ASP A 738 -28.06 -7.86 7.95
CA ASP A 738 -26.67 -7.32 7.98
C ASP A 738 -25.61 -8.40 7.71
N TRP A 739 -25.77 -9.12 6.59
CA TRP A 739 -24.87 -10.19 6.10
C TRP A 739 -24.93 -11.52 6.89
N THR A 740 -25.77 -11.66 7.90
CA THR A 740 -25.82 -12.88 8.74
C THR A 740 -26.82 -13.92 8.27
N ARG A 741 -27.73 -13.59 7.34
CA ARG A 741 -28.80 -14.46 6.85
C ARG A 741 -28.84 -14.51 5.31
N PRO A 742 -27.83 -15.12 4.64
CA PRO A 742 -27.87 -15.29 3.20
C PRO A 742 -29.11 -16.02 2.73
N THR A 743 -29.71 -15.58 1.61
CA THR A 743 -31.02 -16.11 1.14
C THR A 743 -30.95 -17.58 0.74
N SER A 744 -29.83 -18.06 0.23
CA SER A 744 -29.63 -19.48 -0.11
C SER A 744 -29.75 -20.42 1.10
N GLY A 745 -29.57 -19.88 2.30
CA GLY A 745 -29.74 -20.58 3.57
C GLY A 745 -31.18 -20.62 4.11
N TRP A 746 -32.13 -19.93 3.48
CA TRP A 746 -33.53 -19.92 3.94
C TRP A 746 -34.24 -21.21 3.57
N LEU A 747 -35.16 -21.64 4.42
CA LEU A 747 -36.03 -22.78 4.14
C LEU A 747 -37.35 -22.28 3.49
N ALA A 748 -38.06 -23.22 2.79
CA ALA A 748 -39.39 -22.91 2.29
C ALA A 748 -40.31 -22.48 3.47
N ASP A 749 -41.13 -21.49 3.25
CA ASP A 749 -42.04 -20.84 4.23
C ASP A 749 -41.34 -20.11 5.39
N GLU A 750 -40.00 -20.04 5.43
CA GLU A 750 -39.27 -19.31 6.47
C GLU A 750 -39.49 -17.82 6.33
N VAL A 751 -39.76 -17.16 7.47
CA VAL A 751 -39.94 -15.70 7.56
C VAL A 751 -38.70 -15.07 8.19
N VAL A 752 -38.13 -14.09 7.49
CA VAL A 752 -36.93 -13.36 7.91
C VAL A 752 -37.23 -11.89 8.05
N SER A 753 -37.11 -11.36 9.27
CA SER A 753 -37.16 -9.92 9.54
C SER A 753 -35.80 -9.31 9.36
N ASP A 754 -35.69 -8.40 8.42
CA ASP A 754 -34.43 -7.81 7.92
C ASP A 754 -34.35 -6.31 8.24
N PRO A 755 -33.64 -5.91 9.32
CA PRO A 755 -33.50 -4.50 9.68
C PRO A 755 -32.50 -3.80 8.74
N GLN A 756 -32.94 -2.74 8.10
CA GLN A 756 -32.18 -1.90 7.23
C GLN A 756 -32.03 -0.51 7.85
N TYR A 757 -30.81 0.03 7.89
CA TYR A 757 -30.51 1.35 8.45
C TYR A 757 -29.94 2.25 7.35
N LEU A 758 -30.79 3.10 6.74
CA LEU A 758 -30.40 4.00 5.66
C LEU A 758 -29.98 5.36 6.22
N THR A 759 -28.72 5.71 6.11
CA THR A 759 -28.23 7.03 6.53
C THR A 759 -28.57 8.07 5.47
N LEU A 760 -29.26 9.13 5.86
CA LEU A 760 -29.59 10.26 5.01
C LEU A 760 -28.37 11.20 4.88
N PRO A 761 -28.08 11.75 3.69
CA PRO A 761 -27.02 12.73 3.53
C PRO A 761 -27.25 13.97 4.42
N SER A 762 -26.18 14.52 4.99
CA SER A 762 -26.25 15.71 5.85
C SER A 762 -26.68 17.01 5.13
N HIS A 763 -26.66 16.99 3.80
CA HIS A 763 -27.09 18.11 2.93
C HIS A 763 -28.35 17.78 2.13
N LEU A 764 -29.11 16.75 2.53
CA LEU A 764 -30.35 16.39 1.86
C LEU A 764 -31.39 17.53 2.00
N PRO A 765 -31.93 18.08 0.88
CA PRO A 765 -32.95 19.13 0.96
C PRO A 765 -34.25 18.65 1.64
N ALA A 766 -34.97 19.54 2.28
CA ALA A 766 -36.33 19.26 2.75
C ALA A 766 -37.26 18.96 1.57
N GLY A 767 -38.06 17.92 1.69
CA GLY A 767 -38.99 17.50 0.62
C GLY A 767 -39.53 16.07 0.78
N GLU A 768 -40.25 15.63 -0.24
CA GLU A 768 -40.76 14.27 -0.33
C GLU A 768 -39.82 13.41 -1.17
N TYR A 769 -39.49 12.24 -0.63
CA TYR A 769 -38.64 11.24 -1.28
C TYR A 769 -39.34 9.90 -1.36
N GLN A 770 -39.09 9.14 -2.42
CA GLN A 770 -39.67 7.83 -2.57
C GLN A 770 -38.65 6.74 -2.14
N LEU A 771 -39.10 5.82 -1.30
CA LEU A 771 -38.29 4.67 -0.85
C LEU A 771 -38.58 3.49 -1.78
N LEU A 772 -37.52 3.02 -2.47
CA LEU A 772 -37.56 1.89 -3.38
C LEU A 772 -36.82 0.70 -2.77
N VAL A 773 -37.37 -0.51 -2.93
CA VAL A 773 -36.73 -1.74 -2.47
C VAL A 773 -36.75 -2.81 -3.56
N GLY A 774 -35.80 -3.73 -3.50
CA GLY A 774 -35.75 -4.91 -4.36
C GLY A 774 -34.59 -5.85 -4.01
N LEU A 775 -34.51 -6.91 -4.80
CA LEU A 775 -33.48 -7.95 -4.65
C LEU A 775 -32.70 -8.12 -5.94
N TYR A 776 -31.42 -8.42 -5.80
CA TYR A 776 -30.59 -8.85 -6.91
C TYR A 776 -29.68 -10.01 -6.51
N ASP A 777 -29.35 -10.86 -7.45
CA ASP A 777 -28.45 -11.98 -7.25
C ASP A 777 -27.04 -11.47 -6.92
N ALA A 778 -26.47 -11.95 -5.84
CA ALA A 778 -25.21 -11.44 -5.28
C ALA A 778 -23.99 -11.66 -6.19
N GLU A 779 -24.02 -12.69 -7.05
CA GLU A 779 -22.91 -13.04 -7.94
C GLU A 779 -23.12 -12.48 -9.34
N THR A 780 -24.32 -12.65 -9.92
CA THR A 780 -24.60 -12.18 -11.29
C THR A 780 -24.94 -10.71 -11.34
N LEU A 781 -25.32 -10.11 -10.21
CA LEU A 781 -25.78 -8.73 -10.06
C LEU A 781 -27.07 -8.42 -10.85
N GLN A 782 -27.79 -9.46 -11.30
CA GLN A 782 -29.07 -9.31 -11.96
C GLN A 782 -30.20 -9.11 -10.93
N ARG A 783 -31.05 -8.13 -11.18
CA ARG A 783 -32.25 -7.92 -10.33
C ARG A 783 -33.26 -9.02 -10.52
N LEU A 784 -33.92 -9.42 -9.45
CA LEU A 784 -35.07 -10.26 -9.51
C LEU A 784 -36.25 -9.41 -10.03
N SER A 785 -36.97 -9.94 -11.01
CA SER A 785 -38.20 -9.33 -11.47
C SER A 785 -39.25 -9.31 -10.34
N SER A 786 -40.08 -8.31 -10.31
CA SER A 786 -41.17 -8.24 -9.34
C SER A 786 -42.52 -8.06 -10.07
N ALA A 787 -43.58 -8.52 -9.46
CA ALA A 787 -44.94 -8.33 -9.98
C ALA A 787 -45.35 -6.84 -10.04
N ALA A 788 -44.57 -5.94 -9.40
CA ALA A 788 -44.87 -4.52 -9.33
C ALA A 788 -44.17 -3.69 -10.44
N GLY A 789 -43.23 -4.29 -11.24
CA GLY A 789 -42.57 -3.64 -12.33
C GLY A 789 -41.44 -4.48 -12.95
N ASP A 790 -41.18 -4.29 -14.25
CA ASP A 790 -40.22 -5.09 -15.02
C ASP A 790 -38.74 -4.85 -14.60
N ASP A 791 -38.45 -3.75 -13.88
CA ASP A 791 -37.10 -3.37 -13.47
C ASP A 791 -36.70 -3.91 -12.07
N GLY A 792 -37.58 -4.72 -11.43
CA GLY A 792 -37.30 -5.33 -10.14
C GLY A 792 -37.27 -4.36 -8.95
N ARG A 793 -37.84 -3.13 -9.11
CA ARG A 793 -37.96 -2.14 -8.05
C ARG A 793 -39.40 -2.03 -7.59
N LEU A 794 -39.60 -2.01 -6.29
CA LEU A 794 -40.89 -1.78 -5.66
C LEU A 794 -40.88 -0.43 -4.93
N ALA A 795 -41.81 0.45 -5.26
CA ALA A 795 -42.05 1.65 -4.48
C ALA A 795 -42.75 1.29 -3.15
N LEU A 796 -42.02 1.47 -2.05
CA LEU A 796 -42.49 0.99 -0.75
C LEU A 796 -43.25 2.06 0.02
N ALA A 797 -42.66 3.26 0.15
CA ALA A 797 -43.23 4.34 0.93
C ALA A 797 -42.72 5.71 0.44
N THR A 798 -43.45 6.77 0.80
CA THR A 798 -42.97 8.15 0.70
C THR A 798 -42.37 8.58 2.03
N VAL A 799 -41.20 9.15 2.03
CA VAL A 799 -40.48 9.63 3.21
C VAL A 799 -40.43 11.16 3.17
N GLN A 800 -40.89 11.78 4.26
CA GLN A 800 -40.82 13.24 4.43
C GLN A 800 -39.53 13.62 5.13
N VAL A 801 -38.74 14.50 4.53
CA VAL A 801 -37.49 15.10 5.11
C VAL A 801 -37.78 16.56 5.41
N GLU A 802 -37.47 17.02 6.66
CA GLU A 802 -37.61 18.40 7.13
C GLU A 802 -36.29 19.19 7.14
#